data_30c7cf4ba19cd102a58b51272ce864bf
#
_entry.id   30c7cf4ba19cd102a58b51272ce864bf
#
_cell.length_a   1.000
_cell.length_b   1.000
_cell.length_c   1.000
_cell.angle_alpha   90.00
_cell.angle_beta   90.00
_cell.angle_gamma   90.00
#
_symmetry.space_group_name_H-M   'P 1'
#
loop_
_entity.id
_entity.type
_entity.pdbx_description
1 polymer ?
#
loop_
_entity_poly.entity_id
_entity_poly.type
_entity_poly.pdbx_seq_one_letter_code
_entity_poly.pdbx_strand_id
1 'polypeptide(L)'
;MKKLVLIDGNSIMNRAFYGIMGSKMLTTKDGTYTNAVYGFLAIMFKAQEDLSPDHMAVTFDLKAPTARHKMYEGYKANRKGMPNELAAQMPIIKDILRKMNITIIEKEGYEGDDILGTFARLGEEAGLDVTILSGDRDTFQLATDKVTIHIPRTKGGKTEIEDFDKEKVISTYEVVPKQLIEVKGLMGDSSDNIPGVPGVGEKTAYKLIKEYKTIDNLYDLLEKDEAKTIKGKLKENLIQNKDLALLSRTLGTINVNVPIDDISVEDLKIKEWNKEEVYSIFKELNFKRYIDRFELSGEETSVKDLTDLFKIEENVDLNKIADIIKKQEELIYYLYKNDDKDSKNIIKKTVKSISIYNKKEGIVYYCKINSENLVKYFKKIFESTSIKKYGYKLVEDYVLLKELGINPENIYYDAEISAYDINPTNKYKLNDLSMEYLGIDINEFIEKENENKDTVSGQMNFFDSVEENDNEKYEISMYAYVIGNLYEKTMKKLEEYNSVDLFNNIEMPLLQVLAEMQFNGLYADKEELIEIGDKLKLRLNELTEEIHSLAGEDFNINSTKQLGVILFEKLQLPVIKKTKTGYSTDVDILEKLKNKHPIIEKILEYRSLTKLNSTYVEGLLPYINEKTGRIHSYFHQTITATGRISSTEPNLQNIPTRLDLGKQLRKVFKPKQGYIYVDADYSQIELRVLAHISQDENMVHAFLNEEDIHKQAASKVLNIPIEEVTKEQRSSAKAVNFGIVYGISDFGLSEQLGISKKEAKNYIEQYLEKY
;
A
#
# COMPACT_ATOMS: atom_id res chain seq x y z
N MET A 1 -30.89 -28.77 4.17
CA MET A 1 -31.76 -27.76 4.81
C MET A 1 -31.46 -26.41 4.13
N LYS A 2 -32.44 -25.53 3.98
CA LYS A 2 -32.21 -24.19 3.46
C LYS A 2 -31.43 -23.36 4.47
N LYS A 3 -30.53 -22.47 4.01
CA LYS A 3 -29.62 -21.69 4.84
C LYS A 3 -29.90 -20.19 4.72
N LEU A 4 -29.84 -19.50 5.85
CA LEU A 4 -29.95 -18.05 5.93
C LEU A 4 -28.64 -17.49 6.51
N VAL A 5 -28.02 -16.54 5.80
CA VAL A 5 -26.86 -15.77 6.29
C VAL A 5 -27.29 -14.35 6.62
N LEU A 6 -27.09 -13.95 7.87
CA LEU A 6 -27.33 -12.60 8.37
C LEU A 6 -25.98 -11.92 8.66
N ILE A 7 -25.77 -10.76 8.12
CA ILE A 7 -24.47 -10.03 8.22
C ILE A 7 -24.64 -8.77 9.04
N ASP A 8 -23.82 -8.63 10.06
CA ASP A 8 -23.65 -7.39 10.82
C ASP A 8 -22.83 -6.39 10.00
N GLY A 9 -23.51 -5.48 9.32
CA GLY A 9 -22.89 -4.54 8.40
C GLY A 9 -21.88 -3.61 9.09
N ASN A 10 -22.25 -3.10 10.28
CA ASN A 10 -21.37 -2.18 11.02
C ASN A 10 -20.11 -2.87 11.53
N SER A 11 -20.27 -4.05 12.14
CA SER A 11 -19.14 -4.81 12.66
C SER A 11 -18.17 -5.25 11.58
N ILE A 12 -18.70 -5.78 10.46
CA ILE A 12 -17.86 -6.25 9.34
C ILE A 12 -17.18 -5.09 8.63
N MET A 13 -17.85 -3.92 8.44
CA MET A 13 -17.24 -2.72 7.87
C MET A 13 -16.10 -2.18 8.75
N ASN A 14 -16.31 -2.09 10.06
CA ASN A 14 -15.27 -1.69 11.01
C ASN A 14 -14.08 -2.65 10.94
N ARG A 15 -14.35 -3.95 10.97
CA ARG A 15 -13.30 -4.97 10.89
C ARG A 15 -12.51 -4.89 9.60
N ALA A 16 -13.19 -4.74 8.46
CA ALA A 16 -12.57 -4.60 7.14
C ALA A 16 -11.70 -3.35 7.07
N PHE A 17 -12.20 -2.22 7.62
CA PHE A 17 -11.46 -0.96 7.69
C PHE A 17 -10.12 -1.11 8.41
N TYR A 18 -10.13 -1.61 9.64
CA TYR A 18 -8.92 -1.80 10.43
C TYR A 18 -8.06 -2.99 9.98
N GLY A 19 -8.67 -4.00 9.38
CA GLY A 19 -7.96 -5.21 8.90
C GLY A 19 -7.11 -4.96 7.64
N ILE A 20 -7.50 -3.99 6.80
CA ILE A 20 -6.79 -3.58 5.58
C ILE A 20 -6.01 -2.26 5.81
N MET A 21 -5.96 -1.77 7.03
CA MET A 21 -5.21 -0.60 7.44
C MET A 21 -3.70 -0.92 7.44
N GLY A 22 -3.10 -1.00 6.23
CA GLY A 22 -1.66 -1.17 6.02
C GLY A 22 -0.98 0.18 5.77
N SER A 23 0.26 0.16 5.26
CA SER A 23 1.03 1.37 4.92
C SER A 23 0.40 2.23 3.82
N LYS A 24 -0.60 1.73 3.10
CA LYS A 24 -1.44 2.47 2.13
C LYS A 24 -2.88 2.00 2.25
N MET A 25 -3.82 2.90 2.58
CA MET A 25 -5.25 2.65 2.45
C MET A 25 -5.62 2.54 0.96
N LEU A 26 -6.57 1.65 0.63
CA LEU A 26 -7.13 1.58 -0.72
C LEU A 26 -8.03 2.79 -0.94
N THR A 27 -7.75 3.54 -2.00
CA THR A 27 -8.56 4.67 -2.44
C THR A 27 -8.81 4.58 -3.95
N THR A 28 -9.89 5.17 -4.41
CA THR A 28 -10.08 5.48 -5.82
C THR A 28 -9.18 6.64 -6.24
N LYS A 29 -9.18 6.99 -7.51
CA LYS A 29 -8.34 8.06 -8.07
C LYS A 29 -8.70 9.45 -7.55
N ASP A 30 -9.95 9.69 -7.28
CA ASP A 30 -10.50 10.92 -6.67
C ASP A 30 -10.32 10.98 -5.15
N GLY A 31 -9.61 10.01 -4.57
CA GLY A 31 -9.30 9.98 -3.14
C GLY A 31 -10.38 9.36 -2.26
N THR A 32 -11.44 8.80 -2.84
CA THR A 32 -12.48 8.09 -2.08
C THR A 32 -11.93 6.82 -1.47
N TYR A 33 -12.03 6.67 -0.15
CA TYR A 33 -11.58 5.46 0.55
C TYR A 33 -12.46 4.25 0.20
N THR A 34 -11.84 3.10 -0.09
CA THR A 34 -12.53 1.87 -0.52
C THR A 34 -12.10 0.62 0.24
N ASN A 35 -11.14 0.73 1.15
CA ASN A 35 -10.57 -0.41 1.89
C ASN A 35 -11.60 -1.18 2.71
N ALA A 36 -12.54 -0.49 3.38
CA ALA A 36 -13.61 -1.15 4.15
C ALA A 36 -14.61 -1.84 3.24
N VAL A 37 -15.02 -1.20 2.14
CA VAL A 37 -15.93 -1.78 1.14
C VAL A 37 -15.32 -3.04 0.52
N TYR A 38 -14.05 -2.95 0.07
CA TYR A 38 -13.35 -4.09 -0.52
C TYR A 38 -13.23 -5.27 0.45
N GLY A 39 -12.87 -4.98 1.71
CA GLY A 39 -12.74 -6.01 2.74
C GLY A 39 -14.07 -6.60 3.17
N PHE A 40 -15.13 -5.80 3.24
CA PHE A 40 -16.49 -6.28 3.50
C PHE A 40 -16.94 -7.28 2.43
N LEU A 41 -16.79 -6.90 1.15
CA LEU A 41 -17.14 -7.76 0.02
C LEU A 41 -16.32 -9.07 0.03
N ALA A 42 -15.01 -8.99 0.37
CA ALA A 42 -14.17 -10.19 0.48
C ALA A 42 -14.70 -11.18 1.54
N ILE A 43 -15.12 -10.67 2.71
CA ILE A 43 -15.67 -11.48 3.80
C ILE A 43 -17.04 -12.06 3.41
N MET A 44 -17.91 -11.23 2.82
CA MET A 44 -19.25 -11.63 2.38
C MET A 44 -19.18 -12.70 1.29
N PHE A 45 -18.38 -12.52 0.25
CA PHE A 45 -18.21 -13.51 -0.82
C PHE A 45 -17.60 -14.82 -0.31
N LYS A 46 -16.67 -14.74 0.64
CA LYS A 46 -16.12 -15.93 1.27
C LYS A 46 -17.18 -16.71 2.03
N ALA A 47 -18.01 -16.01 2.82
CA ALA A 47 -19.13 -16.65 3.53
C ALA A 47 -20.17 -17.24 2.55
N GLN A 48 -20.43 -16.57 1.43
CA GLN A 48 -21.33 -17.05 0.39
C GLN A 48 -20.81 -18.33 -0.29
N GLU A 49 -19.50 -18.40 -0.57
CA GLU A 49 -18.87 -19.61 -1.13
C GLU A 49 -18.88 -20.78 -0.14
N ASP A 50 -18.46 -20.53 1.11
CA ASP A 50 -18.32 -21.59 2.11
C ASP A 50 -19.68 -22.17 2.54
N LEU A 51 -20.71 -21.33 2.61
CA LEU A 51 -22.03 -21.72 3.14
C LEU A 51 -23.06 -22.05 2.06
N SER A 52 -22.91 -21.47 0.85
CA SER A 52 -23.90 -21.56 -0.24
C SER A 52 -25.35 -21.30 0.26
N PRO A 53 -25.63 -20.07 0.78
CA PRO A 53 -26.93 -19.76 1.40
C PRO A 53 -28.04 -19.58 0.37
N ASP A 54 -29.28 -19.94 0.76
CA ASP A 54 -30.49 -19.65 -0.02
C ASP A 54 -31.01 -18.23 0.24
N HIS A 55 -30.76 -17.70 1.45
CA HIS A 55 -31.23 -16.40 1.92
C HIS A 55 -30.06 -15.61 2.52
N MET A 56 -30.05 -14.29 2.29
CA MET A 56 -29.04 -13.39 2.83
C MET A 56 -29.60 -12.01 3.11
N ALA A 57 -29.19 -11.42 4.24
CA ALA A 57 -29.49 -10.02 4.53
C ALA A 57 -28.34 -9.37 5.29
N VAL A 58 -28.22 -8.05 5.20
CA VAL A 58 -27.26 -7.22 5.91
C VAL A 58 -27.98 -6.21 6.77
N THR A 59 -27.62 -6.11 8.05
CA THR A 59 -28.20 -5.11 8.97
C THR A 59 -27.24 -3.97 9.18
N PHE A 60 -27.77 -2.74 9.34
CA PHE A 60 -26.98 -1.58 9.69
C PHE A 60 -27.65 -0.76 10.80
N ASP A 61 -26.84 -0.15 11.65
CA ASP A 61 -27.31 0.83 12.62
C ASP A 61 -27.70 2.15 11.94
N LEU A 62 -28.76 2.78 12.42
CA LEU A 62 -29.09 4.15 12.10
C LEU A 62 -28.49 5.13 13.12
N LYS A 63 -28.27 6.38 12.71
CA LYS A 63 -27.72 7.41 13.62
C LYS A 63 -28.69 7.87 14.72
N ALA A 64 -29.93 7.43 14.68
CA ALA A 64 -30.96 7.81 15.67
C ALA A 64 -30.67 7.16 17.04
N PRO A 65 -30.98 7.84 18.17
CA PRO A 65 -30.87 7.23 19.49
C PRO A 65 -31.76 6.01 19.65
N THR A 66 -31.22 4.92 20.17
CA THR A 66 -31.95 3.67 20.40
C THR A 66 -32.68 3.67 21.76
N ALA A 67 -33.52 2.67 22.00
CA ALA A 67 -34.19 2.50 23.29
C ALA A 67 -33.19 2.43 24.47
N ARG A 68 -32.00 1.82 24.26
CA ARG A 68 -30.94 1.72 25.28
C ARG A 68 -30.35 3.09 25.65
N HIS A 69 -30.17 3.99 24.70
CA HIS A 69 -29.74 5.38 24.96
C HIS A 69 -30.77 6.15 25.81
N LYS A 70 -32.09 5.87 25.62
CA LYS A 70 -33.16 6.48 26.44
C LYS A 70 -33.22 5.90 27.83
N MET A 71 -32.84 4.62 28.02
CA MET A 71 -32.81 3.96 29.34
C MET A 71 -31.63 4.38 30.21
N TYR A 72 -30.46 4.60 29.55
CA TYR A 72 -29.22 4.95 30.25
C TYR A 72 -28.38 5.91 29.42
N GLU A 73 -28.27 7.15 29.86
CA GLU A 73 -27.55 8.22 29.15
C GLU A 73 -26.06 7.90 28.95
N GLY A 74 -25.47 7.13 29.87
CA GLY A 74 -24.08 6.66 29.76
C GLY A 74 -23.85 5.58 28.72
N TYR A 75 -24.88 4.99 28.11
CA TYR A 75 -24.72 3.89 27.17
C TYR A 75 -23.92 4.30 25.93
N LYS A 76 -22.81 3.58 25.65
CA LYS A 76 -21.85 3.85 24.56
C LYS A 76 -21.23 5.27 24.55
N ALA A 77 -21.37 6.06 25.63
CA ALA A 77 -20.87 7.43 25.70
C ALA A 77 -19.34 7.55 25.63
N ASN A 78 -18.61 6.49 25.93
CA ASN A 78 -17.17 6.40 25.84
C ASN A 78 -16.65 5.99 24.45
N ARG A 79 -17.53 5.60 23.51
CA ARG A 79 -17.14 5.23 22.15
C ARG A 79 -16.71 6.48 21.37
N LYS A 80 -15.54 6.42 20.75
CA LYS A 80 -15.13 7.43 19.75
C LYS A 80 -16.04 7.29 18.53
N GLY A 81 -16.43 8.42 17.95
CA GLY A 81 -17.22 8.42 16.71
C GLY A 81 -16.54 7.62 15.58
N MET A 82 -17.34 7.22 14.61
CA MET A 82 -16.82 6.53 13.40
C MET A 82 -15.83 7.46 12.69
N PRO A 83 -14.62 6.97 12.29
CA PRO A 83 -13.68 7.74 11.47
C PRO A 83 -14.35 8.26 10.19
N ASN A 84 -14.01 9.48 9.78
CA ASN A 84 -14.61 10.08 8.57
C ASN A 84 -14.37 9.22 7.32
N GLU A 85 -13.20 8.60 7.22
CA GLU A 85 -12.80 7.71 6.14
C GLU A 85 -13.68 6.45 6.06
N LEU A 86 -14.12 5.94 7.19
CA LEU A 86 -15.07 4.81 7.25
C LEU A 86 -16.50 5.29 6.99
N ALA A 87 -16.88 6.42 7.56
CA ALA A 87 -18.22 6.99 7.39
C ALA A 87 -18.56 7.29 5.93
N ALA A 88 -17.56 7.74 5.15
CA ALA A 88 -17.69 7.97 3.70
C ALA A 88 -17.94 6.66 2.91
N GLN A 89 -17.51 5.51 3.41
CA GLN A 89 -17.67 4.22 2.74
C GLN A 89 -19.02 3.53 3.03
N MET A 90 -19.76 3.96 4.06
CA MET A 90 -21.05 3.36 4.41
C MET A 90 -22.12 3.51 3.33
N PRO A 91 -22.29 4.68 2.67
CA PRO A 91 -23.22 4.80 1.55
C PRO A 91 -22.82 3.90 0.36
N ILE A 92 -21.51 3.77 0.09
CA ILE A 92 -20.98 3.00 -1.03
C ILE A 92 -21.33 1.53 -0.89
N ILE A 93 -21.05 0.92 0.29
CA ILE A 93 -21.40 -0.49 0.49
C ILE A 93 -22.90 -0.74 0.39
N LYS A 94 -23.73 0.16 0.93
CA LYS A 94 -25.18 0.03 0.84
C LYS A 94 -25.68 0.11 -0.60
N ASP A 95 -25.09 0.96 -1.44
CA ASP A 95 -25.42 1.06 -2.86
C ASP A 95 -25.03 -0.22 -3.61
N ILE A 96 -23.83 -0.75 -3.37
CA ILE A 96 -23.39 -2.03 -3.94
C ILE A 96 -24.35 -3.16 -3.56
N LEU A 97 -24.71 -3.29 -2.28
CA LEU A 97 -25.64 -4.34 -1.83
C LEU A 97 -27.02 -4.24 -2.50
N ARG A 98 -27.54 -3.02 -2.70
CA ARG A 98 -28.80 -2.81 -3.44
C ARG A 98 -28.69 -3.26 -4.89
N LYS A 99 -27.60 -2.90 -5.58
CA LYS A 99 -27.31 -3.34 -6.95
C LYS A 99 -27.13 -4.84 -7.08
N MET A 100 -26.64 -5.48 -6.01
CA MET A 100 -26.57 -6.94 -5.88
C MET A 100 -27.90 -7.60 -5.48
N ASN A 101 -28.97 -6.84 -5.35
CA ASN A 101 -30.28 -7.32 -4.87
C ASN A 101 -30.19 -8.02 -3.49
N ILE A 102 -29.24 -7.61 -2.63
CA ILE A 102 -29.12 -8.11 -1.26
C ILE A 102 -29.94 -7.22 -0.34
N THR A 103 -30.81 -7.84 0.46
CA THR A 103 -31.71 -7.10 1.35
C THR A 103 -30.95 -6.45 2.50
N ILE A 104 -31.12 -5.12 2.63
CA ILE A 104 -30.59 -4.32 3.74
C ILE A 104 -31.73 -4.03 4.70
N ILE A 105 -31.49 -4.28 5.99
CA ILE A 105 -32.49 -4.08 7.02
C ILE A 105 -31.99 -3.06 8.05
N GLU A 106 -32.77 -2.00 8.24
CA GLU A 106 -32.50 -0.90 9.18
C GLU A 106 -33.81 -0.51 9.85
N LYS A 107 -33.80 -0.25 11.17
CA LYS A 107 -35.00 0.16 11.90
C LYS A 107 -34.67 1.24 12.91
N GLU A 108 -35.34 2.36 12.83
CA GLU A 108 -35.16 3.47 13.78
C GLU A 108 -35.53 3.05 15.20
N GLY A 109 -34.69 3.42 16.17
CA GLY A 109 -34.88 3.10 17.59
C GLY A 109 -34.32 1.75 18.03
N TYR A 110 -33.83 0.92 17.10
CA TYR A 110 -33.20 -0.39 17.36
C TYR A 110 -31.76 -0.42 16.82
N GLU A 111 -30.96 -1.33 17.38
CA GLU A 111 -29.60 -1.58 16.91
C GLU A 111 -29.58 -2.69 15.85
N GLY A 112 -28.54 -2.74 15.02
CA GLY A 112 -28.36 -3.79 14.01
C GLY A 112 -28.40 -5.20 14.61
N ASP A 113 -27.85 -5.37 15.83
CA ASP A 113 -27.86 -6.64 16.55
C ASP A 113 -29.27 -7.10 16.96
N ASP A 114 -30.17 -6.14 17.29
CA ASP A 114 -31.57 -6.45 17.60
C ASP A 114 -32.29 -6.99 16.36
N ILE A 115 -31.99 -6.40 15.19
CA ILE A 115 -32.52 -6.85 13.90
C ILE A 115 -31.96 -8.23 13.54
N LEU A 116 -30.63 -8.45 13.73
CA LEU A 116 -30.02 -9.77 13.56
C LEU A 116 -30.68 -10.83 14.42
N GLY A 117 -30.85 -10.55 15.71
CA GLY A 117 -31.49 -11.45 16.65
C GLY A 117 -32.93 -11.79 16.27
N THR A 118 -33.68 -10.79 15.77
CA THR A 118 -35.07 -10.96 15.32
C THR A 118 -35.15 -11.87 14.10
N PHE A 119 -34.33 -11.62 13.07
CA PHE A 119 -34.34 -12.45 11.87
C PHE A 119 -33.68 -13.81 12.08
N ALA A 120 -32.78 -13.97 13.05
CA ALA A 120 -32.25 -15.25 13.43
C ALA A 120 -33.35 -16.15 14.04
N ARG A 121 -34.18 -15.60 14.94
CA ARG A 121 -35.34 -16.28 15.50
C ARG A 121 -36.39 -16.65 14.42
N LEU A 122 -36.72 -15.67 13.57
CA LEU A 122 -37.71 -15.90 12.47
C LEU A 122 -37.20 -16.95 11.48
N GLY A 123 -35.91 -16.94 11.15
CA GLY A 123 -35.28 -17.96 10.30
C GLY A 123 -35.31 -19.36 10.93
N GLU A 124 -35.01 -19.46 12.22
CA GLU A 124 -35.08 -20.71 12.99
C GLU A 124 -36.52 -21.25 13.03
N GLU A 125 -37.51 -20.38 13.30
CA GLU A 125 -38.94 -20.72 13.28
C GLU A 125 -39.42 -21.16 11.88
N ALA A 126 -38.85 -20.58 10.80
CA ALA A 126 -39.09 -20.99 9.43
C ALA A 126 -38.37 -22.30 9.03
N GLY A 127 -37.60 -22.88 9.93
CA GLY A 127 -36.90 -24.17 9.74
C GLY A 127 -35.60 -24.07 8.98
N LEU A 128 -34.98 -22.85 8.89
CA LEU A 128 -33.70 -22.63 8.26
C LEU A 128 -32.52 -22.87 9.23
N ASP A 129 -31.37 -23.24 8.69
CA ASP A 129 -30.11 -23.14 9.40
C ASP A 129 -29.60 -21.69 9.26
N VAL A 130 -29.42 -21.01 10.37
CA VAL A 130 -29.07 -19.58 10.39
C VAL A 130 -27.62 -19.40 10.76
N THR A 131 -26.90 -18.61 9.96
CA THR A 131 -25.53 -18.18 10.27
C THR A 131 -25.51 -16.67 10.45
N ILE A 132 -25.04 -16.19 11.59
CA ILE A 132 -24.79 -14.77 11.84
C ILE A 132 -23.31 -14.50 11.63
N LEU A 133 -22.97 -13.66 10.66
CA LEU A 133 -21.61 -13.18 10.40
C LEU A 133 -21.39 -11.84 11.10
N SER A 134 -20.70 -11.84 12.23
CA SER A 134 -20.38 -10.64 13.01
C SER A 134 -18.99 -10.74 13.64
N GLY A 135 -18.35 -9.63 13.94
CA GLY A 135 -17.15 -9.55 14.77
C GLY A 135 -17.46 -9.32 16.25
N ASP A 136 -18.73 -9.11 16.59
CA ASP A 136 -19.16 -8.82 17.96
C ASP A 136 -19.49 -10.11 18.73
N ARG A 137 -18.89 -10.26 19.90
CA ARG A 137 -19.12 -11.42 20.78
C ARG A 137 -20.45 -11.37 21.50
N ASP A 138 -21.11 -10.24 21.55
CA ASP A 138 -22.45 -10.13 22.13
C ASP A 138 -23.47 -10.97 21.39
N THR A 139 -23.25 -11.21 20.10
CA THR A 139 -24.07 -12.09 19.27
C THR A 139 -24.03 -13.57 19.72
N PHE A 140 -23.04 -13.99 20.55
CA PHE A 140 -22.99 -15.36 21.10
C PHE A 140 -24.21 -15.73 21.90
N GLN A 141 -24.91 -14.76 22.51
CA GLN A 141 -26.17 -14.99 23.22
C GLN A 141 -27.28 -15.56 22.32
N LEU A 142 -27.15 -15.39 20.99
CA LEU A 142 -28.11 -15.81 19.98
C LEU A 142 -27.88 -17.27 19.52
N ALA A 143 -26.75 -17.89 19.88
CA ALA A 143 -26.42 -19.24 19.42
C ALA A 143 -27.43 -20.26 19.96
N THR A 144 -27.98 -21.10 19.04
CA THR A 144 -28.91 -22.19 19.32
C THR A 144 -28.47 -23.48 18.62
N ASP A 145 -29.31 -24.50 18.58
CA ASP A 145 -29.02 -25.70 17.80
C ASP A 145 -29.11 -25.46 16.27
N LYS A 146 -29.69 -24.34 15.82
CA LYS A 146 -29.83 -23.95 14.43
C LYS A 146 -29.24 -22.58 14.08
N VAL A 147 -28.78 -21.83 15.09
CA VAL A 147 -28.12 -20.50 14.89
C VAL A 147 -26.65 -20.60 15.27
N THR A 148 -25.80 -20.42 14.32
CA THR A 148 -24.32 -20.40 14.46
C THR A 148 -23.76 -19.03 14.23
N ILE A 149 -22.79 -18.57 15.05
CA ILE A 149 -22.14 -17.30 14.90
C ILE A 149 -20.79 -17.50 14.24
N HIS A 150 -20.57 -16.87 13.10
CA HIS A 150 -19.31 -16.84 12.37
C HIS A 150 -18.52 -15.61 12.71
N ILE A 151 -17.36 -15.78 13.39
CA ILE A 151 -16.44 -14.69 13.73
C ILE A 151 -15.26 -14.71 12.75
N PRO A 152 -15.14 -13.72 11.85
CA PRO A 152 -13.95 -13.63 11.01
C PRO A 152 -12.72 -13.32 11.86
N ARG A 153 -11.60 -14.02 11.68
CA ARG A 153 -10.31 -13.75 12.33
C ARG A 153 -9.21 -13.61 11.30
N THR A 154 -8.33 -12.64 11.49
CA THR A 154 -7.14 -12.46 10.63
C THR A 154 -5.94 -13.06 11.33
N LYS A 155 -5.37 -14.12 10.73
CA LYS A 155 -4.17 -14.79 11.22
C LYS A 155 -3.16 -14.91 10.07
N GLY A 156 -1.98 -14.32 10.24
CA GLY A 156 -0.92 -14.39 9.22
C GLY A 156 -1.29 -13.79 7.85
N GLY A 157 -2.16 -12.76 7.82
CA GLY A 157 -2.60 -12.10 6.58
C GLY A 157 -3.73 -12.82 5.83
N LYS A 158 -4.23 -13.95 6.36
CA LYS A 158 -5.42 -14.66 5.84
C LYS A 158 -6.60 -14.48 6.80
N THR A 159 -7.79 -14.33 6.24
CA THR A 159 -9.04 -14.31 7.02
C THR A 159 -9.53 -15.75 7.18
N GLU A 160 -9.57 -16.22 8.41
CA GLU A 160 -10.17 -17.50 8.81
C GLU A 160 -11.50 -17.20 9.53
N ILE A 161 -12.49 -18.07 9.40
CA ILE A 161 -13.77 -17.95 10.09
C ILE A 161 -13.75 -18.97 11.24
N GLU A 162 -14.12 -18.52 12.43
CA GLU A 162 -14.28 -19.40 13.59
C GLU A 162 -15.77 -19.48 13.95
N ASP A 163 -16.29 -20.71 14.02
CA ASP A 163 -17.69 -21.01 14.27
C ASP A 163 -17.97 -21.13 15.75
N PHE A 164 -19.01 -20.46 16.21
CA PHE A 164 -19.53 -20.55 17.55
C PHE A 164 -21.00 -20.99 17.49
N ASP A 165 -21.21 -22.28 17.53
CA ASP A 165 -22.51 -22.90 17.82
C ASP A 165 -22.76 -22.94 19.35
N LYS A 166 -23.92 -23.43 19.75
CA LYS A 166 -24.30 -23.56 21.17
C LYS A 166 -23.28 -24.37 21.98
N GLU A 167 -22.77 -25.47 21.43
CA GLU A 167 -21.83 -26.34 22.12
C GLU A 167 -20.45 -25.66 22.27
N LYS A 168 -20.00 -24.99 21.24
CA LYS A 168 -18.75 -24.22 21.27
C LYS A 168 -18.81 -23.09 22.27
N VAL A 169 -19.95 -22.38 22.38
CA VAL A 169 -20.14 -21.36 23.40
C VAL A 169 -20.07 -21.97 24.81
N ILE A 170 -20.79 -23.09 25.04
CA ILE A 170 -20.76 -23.77 26.33
C ILE A 170 -19.35 -24.27 26.67
N SER A 171 -18.66 -24.88 25.73
CA SER A 171 -17.30 -25.38 25.98
C SER A 171 -16.29 -24.28 26.24
N THR A 172 -16.50 -23.09 25.66
CA THR A 172 -15.60 -21.94 25.79
C THR A 172 -15.85 -21.15 27.07
N TYR A 173 -17.13 -20.92 27.41
CA TYR A 173 -17.52 -20.02 28.50
C TYR A 173 -18.11 -20.76 29.71
N GLU A 174 -18.36 -22.05 29.59
CA GLU A 174 -18.93 -22.91 30.63
C GLU A 174 -20.32 -22.46 31.12
N VAL A 175 -21.05 -21.70 30.32
CA VAL A 175 -22.43 -21.23 30.51
C VAL A 175 -23.17 -21.36 29.18
N VAL A 176 -24.50 -21.52 29.23
CA VAL A 176 -25.31 -21.57 27.99
C VAL A 176 -25.40 -20.16 27.35
N PRO A 177 -25.58 -20.04 26.01
CA PRO A 177 -25.60 -18.78 25.32
C PRO A 177 -26.40 -17.67 26.01
N LYS A 178 -27.62 -17.90 26.38
CA LYS A 178 -28.48 -16.95 27.09
C LYS A 178 -27.93 -16.49 28.45
N GLN A 179 -27.09 -17.26 29.10
CA GLN A 179 -26.47 -16.89 30.38
C GLN A 179 -25.31 -15.88 30.22
N LEU A 180 -24.81 -15.68 29.02
CA LEU A 180 -23.81 -14.62 28.75
C LEU A 180 -24.38 -13.24 29.10
N ILE A 181 -25.68 -13.02 28.89
CA ILE A 181 -26.38 -11.78 29.26
C ILE A 181 -26.38 -11.61 30.78
N GLU A 182 -26.62 -12.69 31.52
CA GLU A 182 -26.61 -12.68 32.98
C GLU A 182 -25.21 -12.38 33.53
N VAL A 183 -24.17 -12.96 32.92
CA VAL A 183 -22.77 -12.63 33.24
C VAL A 183 -22.50 -11.16 33.01
N LYS A 184 -22.89 -10.64 31.81
CA LYS A 184 -22.73 -9.23 31.45
C LYS A 184 -23.50 -8.30 32.38
N GLY A 185 -24.68 -8.68 32.83
CA GLY A 185 -25.46 -7.95 33.82
C GLY A 185 -24.73 -7.76 35.16
N LEU A 186 -23.96 -8.77 35.60
CA LEU A 186 -23.17 -8.68 36.84
C LEU A 186 -21.84 -7.95 36.66
N MET A 187 -21.05 -8.28 35.61
CA MET A 187 -19.71 -7.70 35.46
C MET A 187 -19.70 -6.35 34.76
N GLY A 188 -20.77 -5.99 34.03
CA GLY A 188 -20.80 -4.85 33.14
C GLY A 188 -20.02 -5.07 31.84
N ASP A 189 -19.90 -4.01 31.05
CA ASP A 189 -19.10 -3.97 29.84
C ASP A 189 -18.48 -2.58 29.64
N SER A 190 -17.16 -2.50 29.71
CA SER A 190 -16.43 -1.25 29.55
C SER A 190 -16.46 -0.73 28.11
N SER A 191 -16.66 -1.60 27.09
CA SER A 191 -16.71 -1.18 25.68
C SER A 191 -18.00 -0.43 25.36
N ASP A 192 -19.11 -0.82 25.99
CA ASP A 192 -20.44 -0.20 25.84
C ASP A 192 -20.82 0.69 27.01
N ASN A 193 -19.91 0.89 27.95
CA ASN A 193 -20.12 1.63 29.17
C ASN A 193 -21.32 1.12 29.98
N ILE A 194 -21.50 -0.21 30.01
CA ILE A 194 -22.49 -0.88 30.84
C ILE A 194 -21.90 -1.07 32.24
N PRO A 195 -22.56 -0.55 33.30
CA PRO A 195 -21.93 -0.39 34.61
C PRO A 195 -21.63 -1.69 35.35
N GLY A 196 -22.51 -2.68 35.31
CA GLY A 196 -22.41 -3.89 36.12
C GLY A 196 -22.51 -3.62 37.62
N VAL A 197 -22.20 -4.63 38.43
CA VAL A 197 -22.12 -4.51 39.89
C VAL A 197 -20.71 -4.14 40.30
N PRO A 198 -20.48 -3.01 41.01
CA PRO A 198 -19.15 -2.61 41.45
C PRO A 198 -18.43 -3.71 42.24
N GLY A 199 -17.18 -4.06 41.81
CA GLY A 199 -16.39 -5.09 42.46
C GLY A 199 -16.68 -6.53 42.00
N VAL A 200 -17.59 -6.73 41.04
CA VAL A 200 -17.84 -8.00 40.40
C VAL A 200 -17.15 -8.04 39.05
N GLY A 201 -16.00 -8.69 38.99
CA GLY A 201 -15.28 -8.90 37.74
C GLY A 201 -15.68 -10.20 37.05
N GLU A 202 -15.15 -10.42 35.84
CA GLU A 202 -15.47 -11.55 34.95
C GLU A 202 -15.48 -12.92 35.67
N LYS A 203 -14.40 -13.28 36.34
CA LYS A 203 -14.31 -14.58 37.03
C LYS A 203 -15.40 -14.78 38.09
N THR A 204 -15.75 -13.70 38.80
CA THR A 204 -16.80 -13.76 39.86
C THR A 204 -18.18 -13.88 39.21
N ALA A 205 -18.46 -13.12 38.16
CA ALA A 205 -19.70 -13.16 37.43
C ALA A 205 -19.98 -14.55 36.84
N TYR A 206 -18.99 -15.15 36.14
CA TYR A 206 -19.11 -16.52 35.64
C TYR A 206 -19.33 -17.54 36.75
N LYS A 207 -18.64 -17.44 37.90
CA LYS A 207 -18.84 -18.33 39.03
C LYS A 207 -20.26 -18.24 39.57
N LEU A 208 -20.76 -17.01 39.74
CA LEU A 208 -22.13 -16.80 40.24
C LEU A 208 -23.19 -17.36 39.27
N ILE A 209 -23.06 -17.09 37.97
CA ILE A 209 -24.03 -17.58 37.00
C ILE A 209 -23.98 -19.10 36.79
N LYS A 210 -22.83 -19.71 36.90
CA LYS A 210 -22.71 -21.17 36.92
C LYS A 210 -23.46 -21.80 38.09
N GLU A 211 -23.36 -21.19 39.27
CA GLU A 211 -24.01 -21.69 40.50
C GLU A 211 -25.51 -21.36 40.53
N TYR A 212 -25.86 -20.07 40.30
CA TYR A 212 -27.23 -19.58 40.49
C TYR A 212 -28.05 -19.48 39.20
N LYS A 213 -27.47 -19.70 38.03
CA LYS A 213 -28.06 -19.78 36.68
C LYS A 213 -28.55 -18.44 36.13
N THR A 214 -29.26 -17.62 36.90
CA THR A 214 -29.79 -16.31 36.49
C THR A 214 -29.60 -15.28 37.60
N ILE A 215 -29.59 -13.99 37.24
CA ILE A 215 -29.55 -12.87 38.18
C ILE A 215 -30.79 -12.87 39.07
N ASP A 216 -31.97 -13.19 38.51
CA ASP A 216 -33.20 -13.23 39.29
C ASP A 216 -33.12 -14.28 40.40
N ASN A 217 -32.71 -15.49 40.07
CA ASN A 217 -32.54 -16.56 41.07
C ASN A 217 -31.46 -16.24 42.11
N LEU A 218 -30.35 -15.58 41.65
CA LEU A 218 -29.32 -15.11 42.59
C LEU A 218 -29.88 -14.13 43.63
N TYR A 219 -30.67 -13.14 43.20
CA TYR A 219 -31.24 -12.15 44.10
C TYR A 219 -32.35 -12.75 44.96
N ASP A 220 -33.18 -13.66 44.45
CA ASP A 220 -34.19 -14.36 45.24
C ASP A 220 -33.57 -15.15 46.41
N LEU A 221 -32.42 -15.82 46.16
CA LEU A 221 -31.69 -16.54 47.19
C LEU A 221 -30.93 -15.65 48.17
N LEU A 222 -30.45 -14.47 47.67
CA LEU A 222 -29.84 -13.45 48.54
C LEU A 222 -30.86 -12.83 49.51
N GLU A 223 -32.08 -12.55 49.04
CA GLU A 223 -33.19 -12.02 49.88
C GLU A 223 -33.68 -13.02 50.95
N LYS A 224 -33.63 -14.33 50.60
CA LYS A 224 -34.00 -15.39 51.54
C LYS A 224 -32.85 -15.82 52.47
N ASP A 225 -31.67 -15.22 52.33
CA ASP A 225 -30.44 -15.59 53.03
C ASP A 225 -29.96 -17.04 52.76
N GLU A 226 -30.37 -17.58 51.61
CA GLU A 226 -30.02 -18.96 51.17
C GLU A 226 -28.78 -19.02 50.31
N ALA A 227 -28.26 -17.92 49.81
CA ALA A 227 -27.02 -17.83 49.03
C ALA A 227 -25.77 -17.91 49.94
N LYS A 228 -25.60 -19.06 50.62
CA LYS A 228 -24.58 -19.26 51.69
C LYS A 228 -23.12 -19.15 51.22
N THR A 229 -22.86 -19.29 49.91
CA THR A 229 -21.52 -19.17 49.32
C THR A 229 -21.08 -17.72 49.19
N ILE A 230 -21.99 -16.76 49.21
CA ILE A 230 -21.73 -15.32 49.04
C ILE A 230 -21.65 -14.65 50.41
N LYS A 231 -20.48 -14.08 50.75
CA LYS A 231 -20.22 -13.49 52.09
C LYS A 231 -19.51 -12.12 51.95
N GLY A 232 -19.56 -11.38 53.06
CA GLY A 232 -18.80 -10.14 53.21
C GLY A 232 -19.12 -9.09 52.13
N LYS A 233 -18.12 -8.34 51.68
CA LYS A 233 -18.26 -7.20 50.77
C LYS A 233 -18.94 -7.55 49.46
N LEU A 234 -18.76 -8.79 48.95
CA LEU A 234 -19.44 -9.22 47.74
C LEU A 234 -20.95 -9.28 47.92
N LYS A 235 -21.43 -9.80 49.06
CA LYS A 235 -22.87 -9.84 49.40
C LYS A 235 -23.45 -8.45 49.48
N GLU A 236 -22.75 -7.54 50.19
CA GLU A 236 -23.15 -6.14 50.32
C GLU A 236 -23.25 -5.44 48.98
N ASN A 237 -22.20 -5.56 48.12
CA ASN A 237 -22.18 -4.96 46.79
C ASN A 237 -23.32 -5.45 45.91
N LEU A 238 -23.59 -6.76 45.92
CA LEU A 238 -24.69 -7.35 45.15
C LEU A 238 -26.04 -6.78 45.60
N ILE A 239 -26.32 -6.80 46.90
CA ILE A 239 -27.60 -6.30 47.45
C ILE A 239 -27.80 -4.80 47.18
N GLN A 240 -26.76 -3.98 47.39
CA GLN A 240 -26.85 -2.56 47.17
C GLN A 240 -27.01 -2.12 45.71
N ASN A 241 -26.57 -2.96 44.78
CA ASN A 241 -26.55 -2.66 43.35
C ASN A 241 -27.44 -3.57 42.51
N LYS A 242 -28.54 -4.11 43.12
CA LYS A 242 -29.51 -4.98 42.42
C LYS A 242 -30.07 -4.31 41.16
N ASP A 243 -30.52 -3.06 41.26
CA ASP A 243 -31.10 -2.32 40.14
C ASP A 243 -30.07 -2.08 39.01
N LEU A 244 -28.80 -1.87 39.39
CA LEU A 244 -27.74 -1.67 38.44
C LEU A 244 -27.41 -2.97 37.67
N ALA A 245 -27.48 -4.15 38.33
CA ALA A 245 -27.33 -5.45 37.68
C ALA A 245 -28.47 -5.73 36.68
N LEU A 246 -29.71 -5.41 37.09
CA LEU A 246 -30.89 -5.59 36.24
C LEU A 246 -30.87 -4.64 35.04
N LEU A 247 -30.49 -3.38 35.26
CA LEU A 247 -30.29 -2.41 34.18
C LEU A 247 -29.20 -2.90 33.20
N SER A 248 -28.06 -3.33 33.74
CA SER A 248 -26.92 -3.81 32.92
C SER A 248 -27.29 -5.05 32.11
N ARG A 249 -28.05 -5.99 32.67
CA ARG A 249 -28.62 -7.12 31.95
C ARG A 249 -29.50 -6.63 30.80
N THR A 250 -30.42 -5.70 31.07
CA THR A 250 -31.34 -5.17 30.06
C THR A 250 -30.59 -4.50 28.91
N LEU A 251 -29.55 -3.70 29.22
CA LEU A 251 -28.71 -3.03 28.22
C LEU A 251 -27.90 -4.02 27.36
N GLY A 252 -27.43 -5.13 27.96
CA GLY A 252 -26.67 -6.16 27.25
C GLY A 252 -27.53 -7.17 26.47
N THR A 253 -28.85 -7.16 26.65
CA THR A 253 -29.76 -8.08 25.99
C THR A 253 -30.09 -7.66 24.57
N ILE A 254 -29.85 -8.53 23.59
CA ILE A 254 -30.29 -8.33 22.21
C ILE A 254 -31.80 -8.57 22.12
N ASN A 255 -32.55 -7.62 21.60
CA ASN A 255 -33.99 -7.76 21.40
C ASN A 255 -34.29 -8.60 20.15
N VAL A 256 -34.87 -9.77 20.35
CA VAL A 256 -35.23 -10.69 19.27
C VAL A 256 -36.67 -10.51 18.74
N ASN A 257 -37.35 -9.42 19.14
CA ASN A 257 -38.73 -9.12 18.77
C ASN A 257 -38.90 -7.68 18.27
N VAL A 258 -38.00 -7.24 17.36
CA VAL A 258 -38.13 -5.94 16.72
C VAL A 258 -39.35 -5.95 15.80
N PRO A 259 -40.26 -4.94 15.86
CA PRO A 259 -41.45 -4.88 15.02
C PRO A 259 -41.07 -4.50 13.57
N ILE A 260 -40.78 -5.48 12.74
CA ILE A 260 -40.48 -5.37 11.31
C ILE A 260 -41.52 -6.18 10.57
N ASP A 261 -42.66 -5.54 10.25
CA ASP A 261 -43.82 -6.20 9.63
C ASP A 261 -43.76 -6.14 8.10
N ASP A 262 -42.88 -5.34 7.54
CA ASP A 262 -42.73 -5.05 6.12
C ASP A 262 -41.73 -5.95 5.40
N ILE A 263 -40.94 -6.76 6.13
CA ILE A 263 -39.93 -7.69 5.57
C ILE A 263 -40.11 -9.07 6.21
N SER A 264 -40.35 -10.07 5.40
CA SER A 264 -40.43 -11.48 5.80
C SER A 264 -39.12 -12.23 5.52
N VAL A 265 -38.96 -13.44 6.07
CA VAL A 265 -37.80 -14.30 5.77
C VAL A 265 -37.71 -14.66 4.28
N GLU A 266 -38.83 -14.76 3.58
CA GLU A 266 -38.88 -15.06 2.14
C GLU A 266 -38.35 -13.90 1.30
N ASP A 267 -38.44 -12.65 1.78
CA ASP A 267 -37.90 -11.48 1.10
C ASP A 267 -36.34 -11.42 1.14
N LEU A 268 -35.74 -12.23 2.01
CA LEU A 268 -34.29 -12.37 2.14
C LEU A 268 -33.67 -13.35 1.15
N LYS A 269 -34.49 -13.98 0.28
CA LYS A 269 -34.01 -14.91 -0.73
C LYS A 269 -33.03 -14.23 -1.66
N ILE A 270 -31.90 -14.90 -1.91
CA ILE A 270 -30.88 -14.40 -2.84
C ILE A 270 -31.46 -14.31 -4.24
N LYS A 271 -31.31 -13.16 -4.86
CA LYS A 271 -31.75 -12.85 -6.22
C LYS A 271 -30.52 -12.64 -7.12
N GLU A 272 -30.73 -12.71 -8.43
CA GLU A 272 -29.69 -12.36 -9.38
C GLU A 272 -29.32 -10.89 -9.24
N TRP A 273 -28.03 -10.58 -9.42
CA TRP A 273 -27.53 -9.23 -9.36
C TRP A 273 -27.96 -8.43 -10.59
N ASN A 274 -28.09 -7.12 -10.44
CA ASN A 274 -28.07 -6.22 -11.58
C ASN A 274 -26.63 -6.09 -12.07
N LYS A 275 -26.22 -7.03 -12.94
CA LYS A 275 -24.82 -7.18 -13.36
C LYS A 275 -24.25 -5.90 -13.97
N GLU A 276 -25.04 -5.15 -14.72
CA GLU A 276 -24.62 -3.88 -15.36
C GLU A 276 -24.32 -2.80 -14.33
N GLU A 277 -25.21 -2.60 -13.36
CA GLU A 277 -25.00 -1.62 -12.30
C GLU A 277 -23.85 -2.02 -11.36
N VAL A 278 -23.72 -3.34 -11.07
CA VAL A 278 -22.58 -3.86 -10.27
C VAL A 278 -21.28 -3.71 -11.03
N TYR A 279 -21.25 -3.96 -12.33
CA TYR A 279 -20.08 -3.70 -13.17
C TYR A 279 -19.69 -2.22 -13.14
N SER A 280 -20.65 -1.32 -13.34
CA SER A 280 -20.42 0.13 -13.34
C SER A 280 -19.81 0.61 -12.03
N ILE A 281 -20.38 0.24 -10.89
CA ILE A 281 -19.87 0.67 -9.59
C ILE A 281 -18.50 0.00 -9.26
N PHE A 282 -18.28 -1.26 -9.62
CA PHE A 282 -16.98 -1.91 -9.42
C PHE A 282 -15.89 -1.30 -10.30
N LYS A 283 -16.23 -0.85 -11.51
CA LYS A 283 -15.33 -0.11 -12.39
C LYS A 283 -14.97 1.25 -11.80
N GLU A 284 -15.94 2.00 -11.29
CA GLU A 284 -15.74 3.28 -10.60
C GLU A 284 -14.83 3.12 -9.38
N LEU A 285 -15.05 2.09 -8.58
CA LEU A 285 -14.27 1.80 -7.37
C LEU A 285 -12.92 1.09 -7.65
N ASN A 286 -12.61 0.81 -8.92
CA ASN A 286 -11.41 0.08 -9.35
C ASN A 286 -11.30 -1.34 -8.76
N PHE A 287 -12.43 -2.05 -8.63
CA PHE A 287 -12.49 -3.42 -8.10
C PHE A 287 -12.32 -4.46 -9.20
N LYS A 288 -11.28 -4.33 -10.03
CA LYS A 288 -10.99 -5.19 -11.18
C LYS A 288 -11.08 -6.68 -10.83
N ARG A 289 -10.48 -7.09 -9.69
CA ARG A 289 -10.52 -8.50 -9.25
C ARG A 289 -11.93 -9.06 -9.07
N TYR A 290 -12.90 -8.25 -8.67
CA TYR A 290 -14.29 -8.70 -8.56
C TYR A 290 -15.00 -8.69 -9.90
N ILE A 291 -14.66 -7.76 -10.79
CA ILE A 291 -15.15 -7.78 -12.17
C ILE A 291 -14.73 -9.07 -12.84
N ASP A 292 -13.43 -9.41 -12.80
CA ASP A 292 -12.87 -10.64 -13.38
C ASP A 292 -13.45 -11.91 -12.73
N ARG A 293 -13.55 -11.93 -11.39
CA ARG A 293 -14.05 -13.11 -10.63
C ARG A 293 -15.49 -13.47 -10.96
N PHE A 294 -16.33 -12.49 -11.20
CA PHE A 294 -17.77 -12.69 -11.43
C PHE A 294 -18.16 -12.51 -12.89
N GLU A 295 -17.17 -12.41 -13.79
CA GLU A 295 -17.35 -12.26 -15.24
C GLU A 295 -18.38 -11.16 -15.55
N LEU A 296 -18.25 -10.02 -14.86
CA LEU A 296 -19.17 -8.91 -15.02
C LEU A 296 -18.81 -8.13 -16.29
N SER A 297 -19.80 -7.95 -17.17
CA SER A 297 -19.72 -7.06 -18.33
C SER A 297 -20.74 -5.96 -18.18
N GLY A 298 -20.40 -4.73 -18.60
CA GLY A 298 -21.40 -3.67 -18.78
C GLY A 298 -22.28 -3.97 -20.01
N GLU A 299 -23.35 -3.19 -20.21
CA GLU A 299 -23.99 -3.17 -21.53
C GLU A 299 -22.89 -3.06 -22.57
N GLU A 300 -22.93 -3.92 -23.56
CA GLU A 300 -22.21 -3.69 -24.81
C GLU A 300 -22.69 -2.33 -25.35
N THR A 301 -22.10 -1.21 -24.85
CA THR A 301 -21.87 -0.12 -25.80
C THR A 301 -21.17 -0.82 -26.92
N SER A 302 -21.87 -1.00 -28.06
CA SER A 302 -21.36 -1.70 -29.23
C SER A 302 -19.88 -1.45 -29.30
N VAL A 303 -19.10 -2.42 -28.76
CA VAL A 303 -17.65 -2.37 -28.84
C VAL A 303 -17.47 -2.38 -30.34
N LYS A 304 -17.09 -1.24 -30.91
CA LYS A 304 -16.42 -1.24 -32.21
C LYS A 304 -15.47 -2.40 -32.09
N ASP A 305 -15.69 -3.42 -32.88
CA ASP A 305 -14.90 -4.65 -32.79
C ASP A 305 -13.45 -4.21 -32.59
N LEU A 306 -12.79 -4.65 -31.52
CA LEU A 306 -11.44 -4.13 -31.18
C LEU A 306 -10.53 -4.20 -32.42
N THR A 307 -10.84 -5.14 -33.35
CA THR A 307 -10.22 -5.29 -34.66
C THR A 307 -10.54 -4.13 -35.63
N ASP A 308 -11.60 -3.33 -35.39
CA ASP A 308 -11.96 -2.16 -36.22
C ASP A 308 -11.36 -0.84 -35.71
N LEU A 309 -10.56 -0.86 -34.61
CA LEU A 309 -9.96 0.36 -34.05
C LEU A 309 -8.95 1.00 -35.00
N PHE A 310 -8.19 0.20 -35.69
CA PHE A 310 -7.17 0.61 -36.67
C PHE A 310 -6.81 -0.54 -37.60
N LYS A 311 -6.24 -0.21 -38.76
CA LYS A 311 -5.72 -1.20 -39.70
C LYS A 311 -4.21 -1.37 -39.51
N ILE A 312 -3.71 -2.61 -39.46
CA ILE A 312 -2.28 -2.89 -39.49
C ILE A 312 -1.82 -3.09 -40.94
N GLU A 313 -0.81 -2.34 -41.35
CA GLU A 313 -0.12 -2.54 -42.64
C GLU A 313 1.33 -2.96 -42.41
N GLU A 314 1.70 -4.09 -43.02
CA GLU A 314 3.03 -4.69 -42.98
C GLU A 314 3.75 -4.56 -44.33
N ASN A 315 5.07 -4.69 -44.28
CA ASN A 315 5.92 -4.71 -45.52
C ASN A 315 5.79 -3.44 -46.39
N VAL A 316 5.41 -2.32 -45.76
CA VAL A 316 5.36 -1.02 -46.45
C VAL A 316 6.77 -0.47 -46.65
N ASP A 317 7.00 0.18 -47.80
CA ASP A 317 8.30 0.84 -48.06
C ASP A 317 8.59 1.88 -46.99
N LEU A 318 9.71 1.73 -46.29
CA LEU A 318 10.17 2.62 -45.22
C LEU A 318 10.35 4.07 -45.69
N ASN A 319 10.69 4.30 -46.96
CA ASN A 319 10.74 5.67 -47.51
C ASN A 319 9.35 6.28 -47.59
N LYS A 320 8.35 5.49 -48.00
CA LYS A 320 6.94 6.00 -48.03
C LYS A 320 6.47 6.39 -46.62
N ILE A 321 6.76 5.55 -45.63
CA ILE A 321 6.42 5.86 -44.22
C ILE A 321 7.15 7.14 -43.77
N ALA A 322 8.45 7.25 -44.06
CA ALA A 322 9.25 8.43 -43.73
C ALA A 322 8.67 9.71 -44.36
N ASP A 323 8.19 9.65 -45.60
CA ASP A 323 7.57 10.80 -46.28
C ASP A 323 6.19 11.16 -45.73
N ILE A 324 5.40 10.18 -45.28
CA ILE A 324 4.14 10.40 -44.55
C ILE A 324 4.41 11.16 -43.26
N ILE A 325 5.39 10.72 -42.45
CA ILE A 325 5.74 11.37 -41.19
C ILE A 325 6.20 12.82 -41.42
N LYS A 326 7.07 13.05 -42.41
CA LYS A 326 7.53 14.41 -42.76
C LYS A 326 6.36 15.33 -43.17
N LYS A 327 5.39 14.79 -43.93
CA LYS A 327 4.22 15.57 -44.36
C LYS A 327 3.25 15.88 -43.21
N GLN A 328 3.18 15.00 -42.22
CA GLN A 328 2.30 15.18 -41.06
C GLN A 328 2.96 15.96 -39.92
N GLU A 329 4.29 16.05 -39.90
CA GLU A 329 5.13 16.63 -38.87
C GLU A 329 4.95 15.97 -37.49
N GLU A 330 4.46 14.72 -37.47
CA GLU A 330 4.21 13.91 -36.29
C GLU A 330 4.75 12.49 -36.44
N LEU A 331 5.42 11.98 -35.42
CA LEU A 331 5.83 10.58 -35.29
C LEU A 331 5.26 10.00 -33.99
N ILE A 332 4.18 9.25 -34.10
CA ILE A 332 3.59 8.47 -33.00
C ILE A 332 4.10 7.06 -33.14
N TYR A 333 4.88 6.57 -32.16
CA TYR A 333 5.59 5.31 -32.35
C TYR A 333 5.76 4.52 -31.05
N TYR A 334 6.00 3.23 -31.22
CA TYR A 334 6.53 2.34 -30.21
C TYR A 334 7.73 1.57 -30.80
N LEU A 335 8.88 1.62 -30.11
CA LEU A 335 10.10 0.96 -30.53
C LEU A 335 10.30 -0.30 -29.70
N TYR A 336 10.25 -1.48 -30.35
CA TYR A 336 10.51 -2.74 -29.67
C TYR A 336 11.99 -3.06 -29.63
N LYS A 337 12.47 -3.30 -28.41
CA LYS A 337 13.89 -3.47 -28.09
C LYS A 337 14.13 -4.85 -27.54
N ASN A 338 15.26 -5.48 -27.88
CA ASN A 338 15.72 -6.70 -27.23
C ASN A 338 16.57 -6.31 -26.02
N ASP A 339 16.18 -6.76 -24.84
CA ASP A 339 17.01 -6.69 -23.65
C ASP A 339 17.96 -7.91 -23.65
N ASP A 340 19.27 -7.65 -23.72
CA ASP A 340 20.26 -8.67 -23.40
C ASP A 340 20.22 -8.90 -21.88
N LYS A 341 19.43 -9.89 -21.44
CA LYS A 341 19.17 -10.19 -20.03
C LYS A 341 20.44 -10.46 -19.20
N ASP A 342 21.52 -10.82 -19.86
CA ASP A 342 22.80 -11.11 -19.24
C ASP A 342 23.73 -9.87 -19.16
N SER A 343 23.39 -8.80 -19.85
CA SER A 343 24.15 -7.56 -19.85
C SER A 343 23.62 -6.56 -18.84
N LYS A 344 24.40 -6.26 -17.80
CA LYS A 344 24.12 -5.12 -16.88
C LYS A 344 24.43 -3.76 -17.51
N ASN A 345 24.69 -3.72 -18.79
CA ASN A 345 24.96 -2.49 -19.51
C ASN A 345 23.68 -1.98 -20.19
N ILE A 346 23.08 -0.95 -19.63
CA ILE A 346 21.81 -0.36 -20.10
C ILE A 346 21.88 0.21 -21.52
N ILE A 347 23.08 0.42 -22.05
CA ILE A 347 23.30 0.96 -23.40
C ILE A 347 23.24 -0.13 -24.48
N LYS A 348 23.42 -1.40 -24.15
CA LYS A 348 23.40 -2.52 -25.13
C LYS A 348 21.99 -3.03 -25.42
N LYS A 349 21.16 -2.20 -26.04
CA LYS A 349 19.86 -2.63 -26.57
C LYS A 349 19.91 -2.69 -28.10
N THR A 350 19.20 -3.64 -28.69
CA THR A 350 19.07 -3.74 -30.14
C THR A 350 17.60 -3.59 -30.56
N VAL A 351 17.39 -2.90 -31.68
CA VAL A 351 16.05 -2.72 -32.24
C VAL A 351 15.62 -4.00 -32.97
N LYS A 352 14.40 -4.45 -32.77
CA LYS A 352 13.77 -5.57 -33.48
C LYS A 352 12.67 -5.13 -34.44
N SER A 353 11.84 -4.20 -34.00
CA SER A 353 10.69 -3.72 -34.75
C SER A 353 10.27 -2.33 -34.28
N ILE A 354 9.52 -1.63 -35.11
CA ILE A 354 8.89 -0.37 -34.82
C ILE A 354 7.46 -0.38 -35.33
N SER A 355 6.52 0.10 -34.53
CA SER A 355 5.16 0.41 -34.95
C SER A 355 4.93 1.92 -34.97
N ILE A 356 4.33 2.41 -36.04
CA ILE A 356 4.10 3.84 -36.28
C ILE A 356 2.61 4.04 -36.57
N TYR A 357 1.95 4.84 -35.75
CA TYR A 357 0.52 5.12 -35.90
C TYR A 357 0.27 6.38 -36.72
N ASN A 358 -0.38 6.23 -37.87
CA ASN A 358 -0.92 7.32 -38.67
C ASN A 358 -2.36 7.61 -38.22
N LYS A 359 -2.52 8.56 -37.31
CA LYS A 359 -3.82 8.88 -36.70
C LYS A 359 -4.84 9.41 -37.72
N LYS A 360 -4.39 10.11 -38.76
CA LYS A 360 -5.28 10.68 -39.81
C LYS A 360 -5.97 9.61 -40.64
N GLU A 361 -5.28 8.51 -40.91
CA GLU A 361 -5.80 7.42 -41.75
C GLU A 361 -6.30 6.22 -40.93
N GLY A 362 -6.04 6.19 -39.61
CA GLY A 362 -6.38 5.06 -38.75
C GLY A 362 -5.54 3.81 -39.05
N ILE A 363 -4.29 4.00 -39.50
CA ILE A 363 -3.38 2.91 -39.91
C ILE A 363 -2.18 2.86 -38.98
N VAL A 364 -1.82 1.65 -38.54
CA VAL A 364 -0.55 1.37 -37.87
C VAL A 364 0.37 0.64 -38.84
N TYR A 365 1.51 1.22 -39.11
CA TYR A 365 2.60 0.58 -39.88
C TYR A 365 3.48 -0.25 -38.97
N TYR A 366 3.43 -1.57 -39.10
CA TYR A 366 4.35 -2.47 -38.40
C TYR A 366 5.56 -2.79 -39.26
N CYS A 367 6.76 -2.52 -38.76
CA CYS A 367 7.99 -2.71 -39.50
C CYS A 367 8.99 -3.54 -38.67
N LYS A 368 9.34 -4.76 -39.16
CA LYS A 368 10.52 -5.46 -38.67
C LYS A 368 11.77 -4.71 -39.15
N ILE A 369 12.56 -4.20 -38.21
CA ILE A 369 13.65 -3.30 -38.52
C ILE A 369 14.82 -3.58 -37.56
N ASN A 370 16.04 -3.56 -38.09
CA ASN A 370 17.24 -3.58 -37.28
C ASN A 370 17.81 -2.17 -37.09
N SER A 371 18.79 -2.04 -36.22
CA SER A 371 19.44 -0.76 -35.90
C SER A 371 19.99 -0.03 -37.15
N GLU A 372 20.57 -0.77 -38.12
CA GLU A 372 21.11 -0.16 -39.34
C GLU A 372 20.01 0.49 -40.19
N ASN A 373 18.91 -0.24 -40.39
CA ASN A 373 17.77 0.29 -41.14
C ASN A 373 17.07 1.41 -40.41
N LEU A 374 16.98 1.36 -39.07
CA LEU A 374 16.47 2.49 -38.28
C LEU A 374 17.28 3.76 -38.55
N VAL A 375 18.61 3.68 -38.49
CA VAL A 375 19.51 4.81 -38.80
C VAL A 375 19.31 5.28 -40.24
N LYS A 376 19.29 4.36 -41.20
CA LYS A 376 19.20 4.69 -42.63
C LYS A 376 17.94 5.47 -42.99
N TYR A 377 16.78 5.05 -42.47
CA TYR A 377 15.49 5.59 -42.91
C TYR A 377 14.92 6.65 -41.94
N PHE A 378 15.20 6.56 -40.64
CA PHE A 378 14.52 7.38 -39.62
C PHE A 378 15.45 8.38 -38.92
N LYS A 379 16.79 8.36 -39.13
CA LYS A 379 17.70 9.30 -38.47
C LYS A 379 17.26 10.74 -38.66
N LYS A 380 17.00 11.18 -39.90
CA LYS A 380 16.56 12.55 -40.19
C LYS A 380 15.21 12.93 -39.57
N ILE A 381 14.35 11.94 -39.29
CA ILE A 381 13.07 12.14 -38.64
C ILE A 381 13.27 12.35 -37.15
N PHE A 382 14.06 11.50 -36.51
CA PHE A 382 14.37 11.67 -35.09
C PHE A 382 15.14 12.94 -34.80
N GLU A 383 16.04 13.35 -35.65
CA GLU A 383 16.84 14.59 -35.52
C GLU A 383 16.10 15.84 -35.98
N SER A 384 14.87 15.76 -36.47
CA SER A 384 14.10 16.91 -36.93
C SER A 384 13.52 17.70 -35.75
N THR A 385 13.74 19.00 -35.73
CA THR A 385 13.13 19.94 -34.77
C THR A 385 11.69 20.29 -35.10
N SER A 386 11.21 20.04 -36.34
CA SER A 386 9.82 20.29 -36.73
C SER A 386 8.89 19.13 -36.47
N ILE A 387 9.38 17.88 -36.48
CA ILE A 387 8.59 16.68 -36.29
C ILE A 387 8.43 16.39 -34.80
N LYS A 388 7.20 16.38 -34.29
CA LYS A 388 6.87 16.04 -32.92
C LYS A 388 6.92 14.52 -32.70
N LYS A 389 7.60 14.05 -31.64
CA LYS A 389 7.70 12.63 -31.27
C LYS A 389 6.82 12.34 -30.07
N TYR A 390 5.96 11.33 -30.23
CA TYR A 390 5.04 10.82 -29.21
C TYR A 390 5.38 9.37 -28.93
N GLY A 391 5.61 9.05 -27.67
CA GLY A 391 6.00 7.68 -27.29
C GLY A 391 5.69 7.34 -25.83
N TYR A 392 6.38 6.33 -25.36
CA TYR A 392 6.27 5.79 -24.02
C TYR A 392 7.63 5.35 -23.53
N LYS A 393 8.06 5.81 -22.34
CA LYS A 393 9.41 5.59 -21.78
C LYS A 393 10.51 6.09 -22.71
N LEU A 394 10.33 7.27 -23.22
CA LEU A 394 11.21 7.85 -24.24
C LEU A 394 12.65 8.11 -23.77
N VAL A 395 12.91 8.13 -22.45
CA VAL A 395 14.29 8.14 -21.92
C VAL A 395 15.08 6.93 -22.45
N GLU A 396 14.48 5.74 -22.47
CA GLU A 396 15.14 4.53 -22.96
C GLU A 396 15.39 4.57 -24.48
N ASP A 397 14.42 5.09 -25.24
CA ASP A 397 14.55 5.28 -26.68
C ASP A 397 15.63 6.31 -27.01
N TYR A 398 15.66 7.40 -26.25
CA TYR A 398 16.67 8.44 -26.43
C TYR A 398 18.09 7.90 -26.26
N VAL A 399 18.34 7.14 -25.17
CA VAL A 399 19.65 6.54 -24.90
C VAL A 399 20.05 5.58 -26.05
N LEU A 400 19.14 4.73 -26.51
CA LEU A 400 19.38 3.82 -27.62
C LEU A 400 19.68 4.58 -28.92
N LEU A 401 18.90 5.60 -29.26
CA LEU A 401 19.11 6.40 -30.46
C LEU A 401 20.47 7.13 -30.42
N LYS A 402 20.88 7.65 -29.26
CA LYS A 402 22.21 8.25 -29.07
C LYS A 402 23.34 7.25 -29.33
N GLU A 403 23.20 6.00 -28.87
CA GLU A 403 24.18 4.96 -29.12
C GLU A 403 24.30 4.64 -30.61
N LEU A 404 23.19 4.71 -31.35
CA LEU A 404 23.17 4.56 -32.80
C LEU A 404 23.64 5.79 -33.57
N GLY A 405 24.11 6.84 -32.89
CA GLY A 405 24.58 8.10 -33.49
C GLY A 405 23.44 8.98 -34.02
N ILE A 406 22.26 8.86 -33.45
CA ILE A 406 21.09 9.72 -33.71
C ILE A 406 20.93 10.66 -32.54
N ASN A 407 20.75 11.97 -32.78
CA ASN A 407 20.46 12.95 -31.74
C ASN A 407 18.97 13.30 -31.79
N PRO A 408 18.13 12.71 -30.94
CA PRO A 408 16.69 12.98 -30.97
C PRO A 408 16.36 14.41 -30.58
N GLU A 409 15.50 15.04 -31.37
CA GLU A 409 15.05 16.41 -31.16
C GLU A 409 13.52 16.45 -31.10
N ASN A 410 12.95 17.48 -30.48
CA ASN A 410 11.52 17.72 -30.36
C ASN A 410 10.74 16.50 -29.83
N ILE A 411 11.20 15.94 -28.70
CA ILE A 411 10.46 14.94 -27.94
C ILE A 411 9.29 15.66 -27.28
N TYR A 412 8.09 15.40 -27.78
CA TYR A 412 6.94 16.24 -27.50
C TYR A 412 6.02 15.65 -26.42
N TYR A 413 5.88 14.34 -26.37
CA TYR A 413 4.97 13.68 -25.46
C TYR A 413 5.48 12.31 -25.03
N ASP A 414 5.49 12.07 -23.73
CA ASP A 414 5.70 10.76 -23.12
C ASP A 414 4.46 10.35 -22.29
N ALA A 415 3.88 9.22 -22.62
CA ALA A 415 2.64 8.74 -22.00
C ALA A 415 2.82 8.37 -20.51
N GLU A 416 4.00 7.90 -20.10
CA GLU A 416 4.29 7.59 -18.70
C GLU A 416 4.39 8.86 -17.85
N ILE A 417 5.12 9.87 -18.34
CA ILE A 417 5.32 11.14 -17.64
C ILE A 417 4.00 11.90 -17.52
N SER A 418 3.21 11.98 -18.60
CA SER A 418 1.91 12.65 -18.56
C SER A 418 0.95 12.03 -17.54
N ALA A 419 0.95 10.69 -17.44
CA ALA A 419 0.14 9.98 -16.47
C ALA A 419 0.67 10.14 -15.03
N TYR A 420 1.99 10.24 -14.85
CA TYR A 420 2.61 10.53 -13.56
C TYR A 420 2.23 11.91 -13.03
N ASP A 421 2.28 12.95 -13.87
CA ASP A 421 1.89 14.32 -13.47
C ASP A 421 0.40 14.42 -13.09
N ILE A 422 -0.45 13.56 -13.65
CA ILE A 422 -1.86 13.46 -13.26
C ILE A 422 -2.00 12.74 -11.92
N ASN A 423 -1.28 11.62 -11.72
CA ASN A 423 -1.37 10.82 -10.49
C ASN A 423 -0.04 10.12 -10.18
N PRO A 424 0.82 10.68 -9.31
CA PRO A 424 2.16 10.14 -9.01
C PRO A 424 2.17 8.84 -8.21
N THR A 425 1.01 8.29 -7.85
CA THR A 425 0.89 7.03 -7.10
C THR A 425 0.36 5.87 -7.92
N ASN A 426 0.11 6.07 -9.20
CA ASN A 426 -0.51 5.11 -10.10
C ASN A 426 0.50 4.08 -10.66
N LYS A 427 -0.02 3.16 -11.47
CA LYS A 427 0.76 2.27 -12.33
C LYS A 427 0.76 2.84 -13.75
N TYR A 428 1.91 2.82 -14.41
CA TYR A 428 2.08 3.48 -15.71
C TYR A 428 2.34 2.49 -16.85
N LYS A 429 2.06 1.19 -16.69
CA LYS A 429 2.12 0.24 -17.82
C LYS A 429 1.09 0.63 -18.87
N LEU A 430 1.43 0.49 -20.14
CA LEU A 430 0.54 0.90 -21.25
C LEU A 430 -0.85 0.25 -21.18
N ASN A 431 -0.95 -1.02 -20.77
CA ASN A 431 -2.26 -1.66 -20.59
C ASN A 431 -3.07 -1.00 -19.47
N ASP A 432 -2.45 -0.66 -18.33
CA ASP A 432 -3.13 0.03 -17.22
C ASP A 432 -3.61 1.42 -17.67
N LEU A 433 -2.77 2.16 -18.42
CA LEU A 433 -3.12 3.48 -18.96
C LEU A 433 -4.21 3.39 -20.04
N SER A 434 -4.14 2.39 -20.91
CA SER A 434 -5.15 2.12 -21.95
C SER A 434 -6.52 1.87 -21.33
N MET A 435 -6.57 0.99 -20.33
CA MET A 435 -7.81 0.72 -19.58
C MET A 435 -8.34 1.97 -18.88
N GLU A 436 -7.44 2.74 -18.25
CA GLU A 436 -7.81 3.90 -17.46
C GLU A 436 -8.39 5.04 -18.30
N TYR A 437 -7.72 5.40 -19.39
CA TYR A 437 -8.05 6.60 -20.17
C TYR A 437 -8.87 6.32 -21.43
N LEU A 438 -8.78 5.11 -21.98
CA LEU A 438 -9.42 4.72 -23.23
C LEU A 438 -10.49 3.63 -23.07
N GLY A 439 -10.46 2.87 -21.96
CA GLY A 439 -11.37 1.74 -21.73
C GLY A 439 -11.03 0.50 -22.58
N ILE A 440 -9.80 0.39 -23.08
CA ILE A 440 -9.35 -0.68 -23.99
C ILE A 440 -8.39 -1.60 -23.24
N ASP A 441 -8.68 -2.91 -23.19
CA ASP A 441 -7.75 -3.95 -22.72
C ASP A 441 -6.89 -4.44 -23.90
N ILE A 442 -5.58 -4.19 -23.80
CA ILE A 442 -4.61 -4.59 -24.85
C ILE A 442 -4.52 -6.10 -24.96
N ASN A 443 -4.64 -6.82 -23.83
CA ASN A 443 -4.56 -8.29 -23.83
C ASN A 443 -5.77 -8.91 -24.55
N GLU A 444 -6.97 -8.38 -24.33
CA GLU A 444 -8.20 -8.80 -25.01
C GLU A 444 -8.09 -8.59 -26.53
N PHE A 445 -7.47 -7.49 -26.96
CA PHE A 445 -7.19 -7.26 -28.39
C PHE A 445 -6.29 -8.33 -28.99
N ILE A 446 -5.19 -8.66 -28.28
CA ILE A 446 -4.23 -9.67 -28.75
C ILE A 446 -4.90 -11.06 -28.86
N GLU A 447 -5.72 -11.43 -27.87
CA GLU A 447 -6.44 -12.69 -27.84
C GLU A 447 -7.44 -12.78 -29.01
N LYS A 448 -8.25 -11.75 -29.26
CA LYS A 448 -9.21 -11.70 -30.39
C LYS A 448 -8.55 -11.77 -31.77
N GLU A 449 -7.42 -11.09 -31.95
CA GLU A 449 -6.67 -11.16 -33.22
C GLU A 449 -6.11 -12.58 -33.48
N ASN A 450 -5.74 -13.30 -32.45
CA ASN A 450 -5.31 -14.69 -32.56
C ASN A 450 -6.48 -15.64 -32.88
N GLU A 451 -7.64 -15.48 -32.26
CA GLU A 451 -8.85 -16.28 -32.52
C GLU A 451 -9.38 -16.08 -33.97
N ASN A 452 -9.34 -14.86 -34.49
CA ASN A 452 -9.76 -14.56 -35.85
C ASN A 452 -8.91 -15.29 -36.92
N LYS A 453 -7.65 -15.61 -36.63
CA LYS A 453 -6.80 -16.40 -37.52
C LYS A 453 -7.17 -17.86 -37.57
N ASP A 454 -7.50 -18.49 -36.45
CA ASP A 454 -7.87 -19.89 -36.38
C ASP A 454 -9.16 -20.20 -37.17
N THR A 455 -10.04 -19.22 -37.28
CA THR A 455 -11.28 -19.33 -38.09
C THR A 455 -11.06 -19.21 -39.58
N VAL A 456 -9.98 -18.54 -40.06
CA VAL A 456 -9.68 -18.34 -41.49
C VAL A 456 -8.78 -19.43 -42.06
N SER A 457 -7.95 -20.09 -41.22
CA SER A 457 -7.06 -21.17 -41.62
C SER A 457 -7.63 -22.53 -41.21
N GLY A 458 -8.59 -23.04 -41.98
CA GLY A 458 -9.22 -24.36 -41.75
C GLY A 458 -8.30 -25.58 -41.97
N GLN A 459 -7.04 -25.54 -41.54
CA GLN A 459 -6.13 -26.68 -41.45
C GLN A 459 -5.17 -26.53 -40.26
N MET A 460 -5.37 -27.39 -39.27
CA MET A 460 -4.39 -27.59 -38.18
C MET A 460 -3.08 -28.13 -38.77
N ASN A 461 -2.03 -27.33 -38.74
CA ASN A 461 -0.65 -27.81 -38.86
C ASN A 461 0.00 -27.83 -37.47
N PHE A 462 0.33 -29.04 -37.02
CA PHE A 462 0.79 -29.36 -35.66
C PHE A 462 2.29 -29.10 -35.40
N PHE A 463 2.99 -28.44 -36.28
CA PHE A 463 4.41 -28.10 -36.17
C PHE A 463 4.69 -26.82 -36.94
N ASP A 464 4.71 -25.68 -36.21
CA ASP A 464 5.60 -24.59 -36.63
C ASP A 464 5.74 -23.55 -35.51
N SER A 465 6.98 -23.11 -35.32
CA SER A 465 7.48 -22.05 -34.45
C SER A 465 7.05 -20.62 -34.87
N VAL A 466 5.79 -20.45 -35.30
CA VAL A 466 5.27 -19.21 -35.93
C VAL A 466 4.55 -18.31 -34.90
N GLU A 467 4.13 -18.86 -33.72
CA GLU A 467 3.24 -18.17 -32.79
C GLU A 467 3.85 -16.96 -32.02
N GLU A 468 5.16 -16.98 -31.73
CA GLU A 468 5.80 -15.88 -31.00
C GLU A 468 5.89 -14.57 -31.80
N ASN A 469 6.02 -14.63 -33.11
CA ASN A 469 6.20 -13.43 -33.94
C ASN A 469 4.93 -12.62 -34.21
N ASP A 470 3.76 -13.24 -34.13
CA ASP A 470 2.50 -12.60 -34.47
C ASP A 470 1.92 -11.87 -33.27
N ASN A 471 2.09 -12.41 -32.06
CA ASN A 471 1.72 -11.72 -30.82
C ASN A 471 2.48 -10.40 -30.64
N GLU A 472 3.79 -10.39 -30.93
CA GLU A 472 4.60 -9.15 -30.91
C GLU A 472 4.02 -8.08 -31.84
N LYS A 473 3.64 -8.44 -33.05
CA LYS A 473 3.07 -7.50 -34.03
C LYS A 473 1.81 -6.82 -33.50
N TYR A 474 0.87 -7.60 -32.99
CA TYR A 474 -0.38 -7.06 -32.47
C TYR A 474 -0.17 -6.21 -31.23
N GLU A 475 0.68 -6.68 -30.34
CA GLU A 475 1.00 -5.97 -29.10
C GLU A 475 1.61 -4.59 -29.37
N ILE A 476 2.69 -4.51 -30.16
CA ILE A 476 3.36 -3.22 -30.39
C ILE A 476 2.57 -2.29 -31.30
N SER A 477 1.70 -2.85 -32.19
CA SER A 477 0.79 -2.04 -33.00
C SER A 477 -0.28 -1.38 -32.11
N MET A 478 -0.83 -2.14 -31.17
CA MET A 478 -1.78 -1.59 -30.18
C MET A 478 -1.08 -0.55 -29.29
N TYR A 479 0.18 -0.75 -28.90
CA TYR A 479 0.93 0.24 -28.12
C TYR A 479 1.05 1.58 -28.87
N ALA A 480 1.38 1.57 -30.16
CA ALA A 480 1.47 2.80 -30.93
C ALA A 480 0.09 3.50 -31.06
N TYR A 481 -0.98 2.73 -31.29
CA TYR A 481 -2.36 3.23 -31.31
C TYR A 481 -2.75 3.88 -29.96
N VAL A 482 -2.48 3.19 -28.87
CA VAL A 482 -2.79 3.66 -27.51
C VAL A 482 -2.04 4.95 -27.20
N ILE A 483 -0.73 5.03 -27.49
CA ILE A 483 0.08 6.24 -27.29
C ILE A 483 -0.54 7.45 -27.99
N GLY A 484 -0.95 7.30 -29.26
CA GLY A 484 -1.54 8.38 -30.02
C GLY A 484 -2.90 8.86 -29.52
N ASN A 485 -3.67 7.99 -28.87
CA ASN A 485 -4.97 8.34 -28.31
C ASN A 485 -4.92 8.78 -26.84
N LEU A 486 -3.87 8.37 -26.08
CA LEU A 486 -3.64 8.84 -24.73
C LEU A 486 -3.35 10.35 -24.68
N TYR A 487 -2.62 10.88 -25.67
CA TYR A 487 -2.23 12.30 -25.70
C TYR A 487 -3.39 13.25 -25.41
N GLU A 488 -4.48 13.18 -26.16
CA GLU A 488 -5.63 14.08 -25.99
C GLU A 488 -6.30 13.92 -24.62
N LYS A 489 -6.38 12.68 -24.12
CA LYS A 489 -7.04 12.38 -22.85
C LYS A 489 -6.21 12.86 -21.65
N THR A 490 -4.92 12.62 -21.69
CA THR A 490 -4.04 13.02 -20.59
C THR A 490 -3.77 14.51 -20.58
N MET A 491 -3.59 15.16 -21.77
CA MET A 491 -3.42 16.61 -21.84
C MET A 491 -4.65 17.36 -21.32
N LYS A 492 -5.87 16.89 -21.64
CA LYS A 492 -7.10 17.46 -21.07
C LYS A 492 -7.10 17.38 -19.54
N LYS A 493 -6.65 16.26 -18.96
CA LYS A 493 -6.55 16.13 -17.50
C LYS A 493 -5.47 17.00 -16.89
N LEU A 494 -4.33 17.16 -17.56
CA LEU A 494 -3.28 18.09 -17.13
C LEU A 494 -3.79 19.53 -17.12
N GLU A 495 -4.64 19.93 -18.09
CA GLU A 495 -5.32 21.23 -18.09
C GLU A 495 -6.26 21.38 -16.88
N GLU A 496 -7.07 20.36 -16.58
CA GLU A 496 -7.99 20.35 -15.43
C GLU A 496 -7.23 20.51 -14.10
N TYR A 497 -5.99 19.97 -13.98
CA TYR A 497 -5.15 20.07 -12.80
C TYR A 497 -4.16 21.25 -12.80
N ASN A 498 -4.19 22.12 -13.84
CA ASN A 498 -3.23 23.21 -14.04
C ASN A 498 -1.76 22.75 -14.08
N SER A 499 -1.50 21.54 -14.61
CA SER A 499 -0.18 20.90 -14.65
C SER A 499 0.47 20.91 -16.04
N VAL A 500 -0.12 21.59 -17.03
CA VAL A 500 0.43 21.66 -18.40
C VAL A 500 1.79 22.33 -18.44
N ASP A 501 1.99 23.40 -17.65
CA ASP A 501 3.28 24.09 -17.57
C ASP A 501 4.35 23.21 -16.90
N LEU A 502 4.00 22.45 -15.86
CA LEU A 502 4.88 21.47 -15.25
C LEU A 502 5.33 20.44 -16.29
N PHE A 503 4.39 19.84 -17.01
CA PHE A 503 4.66 18.82 -18.02
C PHE A 503 5.56 19.37 -19.14
N ASN A 504 5.18 20.50 -19.77
CA ASN A 504 5.87 21.01 -20.96
C ASN A 504 7.21 21.68 -20.64
N ASN A 505 7.30 22.41 -19.52
CA ASN A 505 8.43 23.30 -19.24
C ASN A 505 9.43 22.70 -18.23
N ILE A 506 9.05 21.63 -17.51
CA ILE A 506 9.92 20.98 -16.52
C ILE A 506 10.10 19.49 -16.85
N GLU A 507 9.04 18.68 -16.86
CA GLU A 507 9.16 17.22 -16.94
C GLU A 507 9.66 16.73 -18.31
N MET A 508 9.13 17.25 -19.40
CA MET A 508 9.58 16.87 -20.75
C MET A 508 11.01 17.33 -21.06
N PRO A 509 11.46 18.57 -20.72
CA PRO A 509 12.87 18.93 -20.82
C PRO A 509 13.78 18.09 -19.90
N LEU A 510 13.34 17.76 -18.68
CA LEU A 510 14.09 16.93 -17.75
C LEU A 510 14.33 15.51 -18.30
N LEU A 511 13.38 14.94 -19.05
CA LEU A 511 13.55 13.68 -19.75
C LEU A 511 14.85 13.65 -20.57
N GLN A 512 15.10 14.69 -21.36
CA GLN A 512 16.30 14.78 -22.20
C GLN A 512 17.57 14.89 -21.34
N VAL A 513 17.54 15.66 -20.26
CA VAL A 513 18.68 15.80 -19.34
C VAL A 513 19.03 14.45 -18.71
N LEU A 514 18.02 13.72 -18.22
CA LEU A 514 18.22 12.40 -17.60
C LEU A 514 18.70 11.37 -18.62
N ALA A 515 18.20 11.40 -19.84
CA ALA A 515 18.66 10.52 -20.91
C ALA A 515 20.12 10.80 -21.30
N GLU A 516 20.54 12.06 -21.39
CA GLU A 516 21.95 12.44 -21.59
C GLU A 516 22.84 11.98 -20.42
N MET A 517 22.36 12.12 -19.18
CA MET A 517 23.08 11.61 -18.00
C MET A 517 23.27 10.09 -18.06
N GLN A 518 22.21 9.34 -18.42
CA GLN A 518 22.29 7.88 -18.58
C GLN A 518 23.25 7.49 -19.72
N PHE A 519 23.16 8.17 -20.85
CA PHE A 519 24.03 7.93 -21.99
C PHE A 519 25.51 8.24 -21.68
N ASN A 520 25.78 9.38 -21.08
CA ASN A 520 27.14 9.81 -20.73
C ASN A 520 27.75 8.93 -19.63
N GLY A 521 26.95 8.51 -18.65
CA GLY A 521 27.41 7.75 -17.50
C GLY A 521 28.46 8.47 -16.63
N LEU A 522 28.91 7.83 -15.58
CA LEU A 522 29.91 8.34 -14.64
C LEU A 522 31.16 7.48 -14.69
N TYR A 523 32.33 8.10 -14.93
CA TYR A 523 33.60 7.36 -14.95
C TYR A 523 33.93 6.84 -13.56
N ALA A 524 34.29 5.56 -13.49
CA ALA A 524 34.70 4.88 -12.26
C ALA A 524 36.01 4.12 -12.46
N ASP A 525 36.98 4.41 -11.61
CA ASP A 525 38.29 3.73 -11.65
C ASP A 525 38.16 2.31 -11.12
N LYS A 526 38.15 1.34 -12.03
CA LYS A 526 37.98 -0.08 -11.73
C LYS A 526 39.09 -0.62 -10.84
N GLU A 527 40.32 -0.19 -11.07
CA GLU A 527 41.50 -0.68 -10.34
C GLU A 527 41.47 -0.19 -8.90
N GLU A 528 41.17 1.09 -8.69
CA GLU A 528 41.03 1.65 -7.35
C GLU A 528 39.84 1.00 -6.59
N LEU A 529 38.73 0.69 -7.28
CA LEU A 529 37.60 0.01 -6.68
C LEU A 529 37.96 -1.41 -6.21
N ILE A 530 38.75 -2.16 -7.00
CA ILE A 530 39.26 -3.48 -6.62
C ILE A 530 40.20 -3.38 -5.43
N GLU A 531 41.13 -2.40 -5.41
CA GLU A 531 42.05 -2.19 -4.32
C GLU A 531 41.32 -1.89 -2.98
N ILE A 532 40.27 -1.10 -3.04
CA ILE A 532 39.39 -0.84 -1.87
C ILE A 532 38.74 -2.14 -1.43
N GLY A 533 38.22 -2.95 -2.37
CA GLY A 533 37.61 -4.24 -2.06
C GLY A 533 38.58 -5.20 -1.36
N ASP A 534 39.80 -5.29 -1.81
CA ASP A 534 40.82 -6.16 -1.21
C ASP A 534 41.16 -5.71 0.22
N LYS A 535 41.27 -4.40 0.48
CA LYS A 535 41.47 -3.85 1.82
C LYS A 535 40.29 -4.19 2.75
N LEU A 536 39.05 -4.06 2.23
CA LEU A 536 37.83 -4.43 2.98
C LEU A 536 37.80 -5.93 3.32
N LYS A 537 38.14 -6.79 2.36
CA LYS A 537 38.18 -8.25 2.57
C LYS A 537 39.21 -8.65 3.62
N LEU A 538 40.39 -8.04 3.60
CA LEU A 538 41.41 -8.28 4.62
C LEU A 538 40.85 -7.95 6.01
N ARG A 539 40.28 -6.77 6.19
CA ARG A 539 39.71 -6.34 7.47
C ARG A 539 38.50 -7.20 7.90
N LEU A 540 37.65 -7.63 6.97
CA LEU A 540 36.55 -8.56 7.26
C LEU A 540 37.01 -9.91 7.76
N ASN A 541 38.13 -10.45 7.23
CA ASN A 541 38.73 -11.69 7.71
C ASN A 541 39.24 -11.53 9.13
N GLU A 542 40.00 -10.46 9.44
CA GLU A 542 40.43 -10.15 10.80
C GLU A 542 39.25 -10.06 11.78
N LEU A 543 38.20 -9.34 11.42
CA LEU A 543 36.99 -9.20 12.23
C LEU A 543 36.27 -10.54 12.43
N THR A 544 36.29 -11.42 11.44
CA THR A 544 35.70 -12.76 11.56
C THR A 544 36.43 -13.56 12.63
N GLU A 545 37.77 -13.55 12.62
CA GLU A 545 38.59 -14.21 13.64
C GLU A 545 38.38 -13.61 15.02
N GLU A 546 38.37 -12.28 15.14
CA GLU A 546 38.08 -11.57 16.40
C GLU A 546 36.68 -11.93 16.96
N ILE A 547 35.64 -11.94 16.11
CA ILE A 547 34.26 -12.26 16.51
C ILE A 547 34.16 -13.73 16.94
N HIS A 548 34.75 -14.68 16.22
CA HIS A 548 34.74 -16.09 16.56
C HIS A 548 35.51 -16.35 17.87
N SER A 549 36.63 -15.69 18.05
CA SER A 549 37.40 -15.75 19.33
C SER A 549 36.56 -15.25 20.51
N LEU A 550 35.86 -14.11 20.35
CA LEU A 550 35.01 -13.56 21.41
C LEU A 550 33.73 -14.39 21.64
N ALA A 551 33.25 -15.09 20.65
CA ALA A 551 32.11 -16.01 20.75
C ALA A 551 32.52 -17.38 21.34
N GLY A 552 33.78 -17.77 21.20
CA GLY A 552 34.34 -19.06 21.61
C GLY A 552 33.94 -20.23 20.70
N GLU A 553 33.44 -19.94 19.48
CA GLU A 553 33.12 -20.91 18.43
C GLU A 553 32.93 -20.22 17.08
N ASP A 554 33.10 -21.01 16.02
CA ASP A 554 32.81 -20.56 14.65
C ASP A 554 31.33 -20.61 14.35
N PHE A 555 30.83 -19.56 13.73
CA PHE A 555 29.44 -19.48 13.29
C PHE A 555 29.28 -18.52 12.10
N ASN A 556 28.17 -18.58 11.38
CA ASN A 556 27.88 -17.63 10.30
C ASN A 556 27.40 -16.29 10.88
N ILE A 557 28.26 -15.27 10.88
CA ILE A 557 28.01 -13.92 11.42
C ILE A 557 26.84 -13.23 10.65
N ASN A 558 26.65 -13.57 9.38
CA ASN A 558 25.57 -13.03 8.56
C ASN A 558 24.22 -13.71 8.83
N SER A 559 24.20 -14.86 9.53
CA SER A 559 22.97 -15.53 9.94
C SER A 559 22.40 -14.87 11.21
N THR A 560 21.35 -14.09 11.06
CA THR A 560 20.66 -13.43 12.20
C THR A 560 20.21 -14.43 13.28
N LYS A 561 19.88 -15.67 12.86
CA LYS A 561 19.48 -16.74 13.78
C LYS A 561 20.67 -17.24 14.62
N GLN A 562 21.80 -17.59 13.99
CA GLN A 562 22.99 -18.05 14.68
C GLN A 562 23.57 -16.95 15.59
N LEU A 563 23.66 -15.73 15.06
CA LEU A 563 24.10 -14.57 15.82
C LEU A 563 23.21 -14.32 17.06
N GLY A 564 21.89 -14.46 16.92
CA GLY A 564 20.95 -14.34 18.03
C GLY A 564 21.21 -15.38 19.14
N VAL A 565 21.49 -16.63 18.79
CA VAL A 565 21.86 -17.69 19.75
C VAL A 565 23.16 -17.34 20.46
N ILE A 566 24.22 -16.92 19.74
CA ILE A 566 25.51 -16.53 20.33
C ILE A 566 25.31 -15.38 21.32
N LEU A 567 24.67 -14.30 20.92
CA LEU A 567 24.53 -13.10 21.74
C LEU A 567 23.64 -13.30 22.97
N PHE A 568 22.50 -13.94 22.81
CA PHE A 568 21.45 -13.96 23.84
C PHE A 568 21.37 -15.25 24.64
N GLU A 569 21.82 -16.38 24.09
CA GLU A 569 21.82 -17.66 24.81
C GLU A 569 23.21 -18.00 25.37
N LYS A 570 24.25 -17.88 24.55
CA LYS A 570 25.62 -18.24 24.98
C LYS A 570 26.31 -17.13 25.79
N LEU A 571 26.32 -15.90 25.28
CA LEU A 571 26.91 -14.74 25.96
C LEU A 571 25.96 -14.09 26.96
N GLN A 572 24.73 -14.53 27.06
CA GLN A 572 23.69 -14.10 28.01
C GLN A 572 23.46 -12.58 28.04
N LEU A 573 23.59 -11.91 26.88
CA LEU A 573 23.34 -10.49 26.81
C LEU A 573 21.82 -10.20 27.00
N PRO A 574 21.46 -9.02 27.53
CA PRO A 574 20.05 -8.70 27.76
C PRO A 574 19.22 -8.65 26.47
N VAL A 575 18.11 -9.37 26.44
CA VAL A 575 17.20 -9.41 25.30
C VAL A 575 16.34 -8.16 25.30
N ILE A 576 16.55 -7.26 24.36
CA ILE A 576 15.80 -6.00 24.22
C ILE A 576 14.52 -6.23 23.40
N LYS A 577 14.59 -7.02 22.31
CA LYS A 577 13.47 -7.27 21.39
C LYS A 577 13.49 -8.69 20.84
N LYS A 578 12.31 -9.32 20.78
CA LYS A 578 12.10 -10.60 20.08
C LYS A 578 11.30 -10.39 18.81
N THR A 579 11.58 -11.19 17.80
CA THR A 579 10.82 -11.30 16.55
C THR A 579 9.96 -12.56 16.58
N LYS A 580 9.10 -12.76 15.59
CA LYS A 580 8.30 -13.99 15.44
C LYS A 580 9.18 -15.26 15.28
N THR A 581 10.41 -15.10 14.80
CA THR A 581 11.32 -16.21 14.44
C THR A 581 12.54 -16.30 15.35
N GLY A 582 12.66 -15.46 16.40
CA GLY A 582 13.77 -15.49 17.33
C GLY A 582 14.15 -14.12 17.90
N TYR A 583 15.42 -13.90 18.16
CA TYR A 583 15.95 -12.66 18.71
C TYR A 583 16.18 -11.62 17.60
N SER A 584 15.86 -10.35 17.87
CA SER A 584 16.23 -9.26 16.96
C SER A 584 17.71 -8.91 17.14
N THR A 585 18.44 -8.90 16.04
CA THR A 585 19.83 -8.43 15.96
C THR A 585 19.95 -7.19 15.07
N ASP A 586 18.89 -6.38 14.99
CA ASP A 586 18.87 -5.14 14.22
C ASP A 586 19.92 -4.15 14.77
N VAL A 587 20.37 -3.23 13.92
CA VAL A 587 21.41 -2.24 14.26
C VAL A 587 21.04 -1.48 15.54
N ASP A 588 19.79 -1.03 15.67
CA ASP A 588 19.31 -0.29 16.85
C ASP A 588 19.41 -1.10 18.15
N ILE A 589 19.23 -2.42 18.06
CA ILE A 589 19.37 -3.33 19.20
C ILE A 589 20.84 -3.52 19.55
N LEU A 590 21.70 -3.70 18.54
CA LEU A 590 23.13 -3.85 18.74
C LEU A 590 23.75 -2.56 19.30
N GLU A 591 23.35 -1.38 18.82
CA GLU A 591 23.83 -0.09 19.37
C GLU A 591 23.49 0.05 20.87
N LYS A 592 22.28 -0.35 21.29
CA LYS A 592 21.89 -0.37 22.73
C LYS A 592 22.72 -1.36 23.55
N LEU A 593 23.33 -2.36 22.94
CA LEU A 593 24.17 -3.36 23.56
C LEU A 593 25.68 -3.04 23.48
N LYS A 594 26.08 -1.96 22.82
CA LYS A 594 27.48 -1.62 22.51
C LYS A 594 28.41 -1.69 23.70
N ASN A 595 28.00 -1.17 24.86
CA ASN A 595 28.78 -1.14 26.07
C ASN A 595 28.65 -2.41 26.96
N LYS A 596 27.98 -3.47 26.47
CA LYS A 596 27.74 -4.69 27.26
C LYS A 596 28.73 -5.80 26.95
N HIS A 597 29.30 -5.88 25.75
CA HIS A 597 30.29 -6.88 25.39
C HIS A 597 31.09 -6.41 24.15
N PRO A 598 32.43 -6.63 24.12
CA PRO A 598 33.30 -6.18 23.01
C PRO A 598 32.88 -6.74 21.63
N ILE A 599 32.26 -7.93 21.59
CA ILE A 599 31.81 -8.57 20.36
C ILE A 599 30.83 -7.67 19.58
N ILE A 600 30.03 -6.83 20.27
CA ILE A 600 29.01 -6.00 19.65
C ILE A 600 29.63 -4.96 18.71
N GLU A 601 30.70 -4.28 19.15
CA GLU A 601 31.39 -3.31 18.30
C GLU A 601 31.97 -3.98 17.05
N LYS A 602 32.56 -5.18 17.21
CA LYS A 602 33.12 -5.95 16.11
C LYS A 602 32.04 -6.38 15.10
N ILE A 603 30.85 -6.80 15.57
CA ILE A 603 29.72 -7.17 14.72
C ILE A 603 29.18 -5.95 13.98
N LEU A 604 29.07 -4.79 14.62
CA LEU A 604 28.64 -3.55 13.97
C LEU A 604 29.62 -3.13 12.87
N GLU A 605 30.93 -3.17 13.18
CA GLU A 605 31.99 -2.91 12.18
C GLU A 605 31.92 -3.92 11.04
N TYR A 606 31.86 -5.22 11.32
CA TYR A 606 31.76 -6.29 10.32
C TYR A 606 30.56 -6.08 9.38
N ARG A 607 29.38 -5.82 9.92
CA ARG A 607 28.17 -5.59 9.11
C ARG A 607 28.28 -4.35 8.22
N SER A 608 28.87 -3.28 8.76
CA SER A 608 29.10 -2.06 7.99
C SER A 608 30.05 -2.31 6.82
N LEU A 609 31.18 -2.98 7.06
CA LEU A 609 32.15 -3.30 6.02
C LEU A 609 31.62 -4.33 5.00
N THR A 610 30.88 -5.34 5.47
CA THR A 610 30.23 -6.32 4.57
C THR A 610 29.26 -5.62 3.63
N LYS A 611 28.43 -4.69 4.13
CA LYS A 611 27.52 -3.91 3.30
C LYS A 611 28.28 -3.04 2.30
N LEU A 612 29.36 -2.39 2.73
CA LEU A 612 30.21 -1.59 1.83
C LEU A 612 30.81 -2.45 0.71
N ASN A 613 31.38 -3.59 1.05
CA ASN A 613 31.99 -4.48 0.07
C ASN A 613 30.95 -5.05 -0.92
N SER A 614 29.87 -5.65 -0.40
CA SER A 614 28.88 -6.31 -1.24
C SER A 614 28.07 -5.34 -2.11
N THR A 615 27.66 -4.18 -1.57
CA THR A 615 26.80 -3.24 -2.27
C THR A 615 27.58 -2.32 -3.20
N TYR A 616 28.74 -1.81 -2.73
CA TYR A 616 29.43 -0.75 -3.46
C TYR A 616 30.71 -1.22 -4.17
N VAL A 617 31.38 -2.26 -3.71
CA VAL A 617 32.51 -2.81 -4.48
C VAL A 617 32.02 -3.90 -5.44
N GLU A 618 31.55 -5.02 -4.91
CA GLU A 618 31.10 -6.15 -5.72
C GLU A 618 29.84 -5.82 -6.52
N GLY A 619 29.00 -4.96 -5.97
CA GLY A 619 27.77 -4.50 -6.62
C GLY A 619 27.99 -3.53 -7.79
N LEU A 620 29.03 -2.68 -7.77
CA LEU A 620 29.31 -1.71 -8.83
C LEU A 620 30.22 -2.25 -9.93
N LEU A 621 31.16 -3.15 -9.62
CA LEU A 621 32.10 -3.70 -10.59
C LEU A 621 31.44 -4.23 -11.89
N PRO A 622 30.33 -4.97 -11.83
CA PRO A 622 29.69 -5.50 -13.03
C PRO A 622 29.05 -4.42 -13.93
N TYR A 623 28.83 -3.22 -13.40
CA TYR A 623 28.22 -2.11 -14.16
C TYR A 623 29.26 -1.22 -14.84
N ILE A 624 30.56 -1.38 -14.55
CA ILE A 624 31.60 -0.63 -15.23
C ILE A 624 31.72 -1.16 -16.65
N ASN A 625 31.39 -0.32 -17.63
CA ASN A 625 31.53 -0.66 -19.03
C ASN A 625 33.02 -0.79 -19.41
N GLU A 626 33.44 -1.93 -19.90
CA GLU A 626 34.84 -2.24 -20.19
C GLU A 626 35.48 -1.33 -21.25
N LYS A 627 34.67 -0.78 -22.19
CA LYS A 627 35.18 0.09 -23.26
C LYS A 627 35.34 1.55 -22.81
N THR A 628 34.41 2.02 -21.95
CA THR A 628 34.35 3.45 -21.58
C THR A 628 34.87 3.72 -20.17
N GLY A 629 34.98 2.70 -19.32
CA GLY A 629 35.28 2.84 -17.90
C GLY A 629 34.14 3.54 -17.12
N ARG A 630 32.92 3.58 -17.69
CA ARG A 630 31.81 4.33 -17.10
C ARG A 630 30.72 3.42 -16.58
N ILE A 631 30.05 3.88 -15.53
CA ILE A 631 28.83 3.31 -14.99
C ILE A 631 27.66 4.09 -15.57
N HIS A 632 26.73 3.40 -16.21
CA HIS A 632 25.49 3.95 -16.71
C HIS A 632 24.35 3.47 -15.80
N SER A 633 23.60 4.38 -15.19
CA SER A 633 22.53 4.09 -14.24
C SER A 633 21.21 4.61 -14.82
N TYR A 634 20.11 3.93 -14.53
CA TYR A 634 18.79 4.48 -14.82
C TYR A 634 18.41 5.57 -13.82
N PHE A 635 17.87 6.69 -14.35
CA PHE A 635 17.27 7.76 -13.57
C PHE A 635 15.79 7.86 -13.91
N HIS A 636 14.93 7.72 -12.90
CA HIS A 636 13.48 7.64 -13.08
C HIS A 636 12.79 8.87 -12.52
N GLN A 637 11.92 9.51 -13.34
CA GLN A 637 11.05 10.61 -12.92
C GLN A 637 9.78 10.09 -12.22
N THR A 638 9.31 8.90 -12.58
CA THR A 638 7.95 8.40 -12.32
C THR A 638 7.83 7.40 -11.15
N ILE A 639 8.93 7.12 -10.41
CA ILE A 639 8.91 6.12 -9.31
C ILE A 639 8.48 6.71 -7.98
N THR A 640 8.94 7.93 -7.65
CA THR A 640 8.62 8.54 -6.37
C THR A 640 7.34 9.36 -6.44
N ALA A 641 6.48 9.27 -5.44
CA ALA A 641 5.27 10.08 -5.37
C ALA A 641 5.52 11.58 -5.06
N THR A 642 6.78 11.96 -4.81
CA THR A 642 7.17 13.29 -4.34
C THR A 642 7.84 14.17 -5.39
N GLY A 643 7.98 13.71 -6.63
CA GLY A 643 8.72 14.40 -7.69
C GLY A 643 10.25 14.27 -7.60
N ARG A 644 10.78 13.48 -6.63
CA ARG A 644 12.21 13.21 -6.56
C ARG A 644 12.60 12.19 -7.62
N ILE A 645 13.79 12.38 -8.21
CA ILE A 645 14.39 11.41 -9.12
C ILE A 645 14.91 10.23 -8.30
N SER A 646 14.72 9.01 -8.80
CA SER A 646 15.34 7.81 -8.24
C SER A 646 16.38 7.22 -9.20
N SER A 647 17.36 6.51 -8.65
CA SER A 647 18.43 5.85 -9.43
C SER A 647 18.43 4.35 -9.16
N THR A 648 18.53 3.55 -10.24
CA THR A 648 18.60 2.07 -10.15
C THR A 648 19.63 1.51 -11.15
N GLU A 649 20.11 0.32 -10.88
CA GLU A 649 20.99 -0.46 -11.75
C GLU A 649 22.27 0.26 -12.25
N PRO A 650 23.13 0.72 -11.33
CA PRO A 650 23.06 0.66 -9.88
C PRO A 650 22.45 1.92 -9.26
N ASN A 651 22.02 1.86 -7.98
CA ASN A 651 21.60 3.07 -7.27
C ASN A 651 22.82 3.90 -6.86
N LEU A 652 23.07 5.00 -7.57
CA LEU A 652 24.19 5.92 -7.32
C LEU A 652 23.88 6.97 -6.24
N GLN A 653 22.62 7.15 -5.85
CA GLN A 653 22.21 8.14 -4.85
C GLN A 653 22.52 7.73 -3.40
N ASN A 654 22.78 6.45 -3.16
CA ASN A 654 22.99 5.91 -1.82
C ASN A 654 24.47 5.67 -1.46
N ILE A 655 25.41 6.23 -2.21
CA ILE A 655 26.84 6.10 -1.91
C ILE A 655 27.13 6.77 -0.57
N PRO A 656 27.76 6.06 0.42
CA PRO A 656 27.93 6.59 1.76
C PRO A 656 28.82 7.83 1.80
N THR A 657 28.44 8.80 2.65
CA THR A 657 29.17 10.06 2.82
C THR A 657 29.77 10.23 4.22
N ARG A 658 29.22 9.54 5.23
CA ARG A 658 29.54 9.77 6.64
C ARG A 658 30.70 8.93 7.17
N LEU A 659 30.86 7.72 6.65
CA LEU A 659 31.93 6.82 7.07
C LEU A 659 33.23 7.17 6.30
N ASP A 660 34.38 7.10 6.94
CA ASP A 660 35.68 7.40 6.29
C ASP A 660 35.95 6.44 5.11
N LEU A 661 35.56 5.18 5.22
CA LEU A 661 35.61 4.22 4.12
C LEU A 661 34.62 4.57 3.00
N GLY A 662 33.45 5.12 3.32
CA GLY A 662 32.52 5.65 2.32
C GLY A 662 33.09 6.84 1.55
N LYS A 663 33.85 7.70 2.22
CA LYS A 663 34.60 8.79 1.56
C LYS A 663 35.66 8.26 0.60
N GLN A 664 36.31 7.14 0.92
CA GLN A 664 37.27 6.48 0.02
C GLN A 664 36.59 5.91 -1.22
N LEU A 665 35.40 5.29 -1.08
CA LEU A 665 34.63 4.84 -2.22
C LEU A 665 34.30 5.96 -3.22
N ARG A 666 34.05 7.16 -2.74
CA ARG A 666 33.80 8.32 -3.61
C ARG A 666 34.98 8.73 -4.46
N LYS A 667 36.24 8.45 -4.04
CA LYS A 667 37.45 8.71 -4.81
C LYS A 667 37.55 7.90 -6.09
N VAL A 668 36.87 6.75 -6.15
CA VAL A 668 36.76 5.92 -7.35
C VAL A 668 36.12 6.66 -8.51
N PHE A 669 35.18 7.58 -8.22
CA PHE A 669 34.57 8.41 -9.23
C PHE A 669 35.46 9.58 -9.56
N LYS A 670 36.09 9.53 -10.72
CA LYS A 670 37.06 10.54 -11.20
C LYS A 670 36.51 11.25 -12.43
N PRO A 671 36.85 12.52 -12.65
CA PRO A 671 36.60 13.16 -13.93
C PRO A 671 37.46 12.53 -15.02
N LYS A 672 36.96 12.46 -16.25
CA LYS A 672 37.78 12.06 -17.40
C LYS A 672 38.97 12.98 -17.53
N GLN A 673 40.12 12.49 -18.07
CA GLN A 673 41.30 13.30 -18.28
C GLN A 673 40.95 14.57 -19.08
N GLY A 674 41.37 15.73 -18.58
CA GLY A 674 41.08 17.05 -19.17
C GLY A 674 39.73 17.65 -18.72
N TYR A 675 38.99 16.98 -17.84
CA TYR A 675 37.72 17.46 -17.24
C TYR A 675 37.88 17.68 -15.74
N ILE A 676 36.99 18.46 -15.18
CA ILE A 676 36.84 18.67 -13.74
C ILE A 676 35.38 18.38 -13.32
N TYR A 677 35.18 18.01 -12.07
CA TYR A 677 33.85 18.04 -11.48
C TYR A 677 33.44 19.44 -11.08
N VAL A 678 32.20 19.78 -11.37
CA VAL A 678 31.54 20.97 -10.83
C VAL A 678 30.40 20.46 -9.95
N ASP A 679 30.49 20.79 -8.65
CA ASP A 679 29.44 20.44 -7.67
C ASP A 679 28.69 21.71 -7.32
N ALA A 680 27.37 21.69 -7.55
CA ALA A 680 26.46 22.78 -7.25
C ALA A 680 25.22 22.24 -6.54
N ASP A 681 24.96 22.77 -5.33
CA ASP A 681 23.81 22.37 -4.50
C ASP A 681 23.04 23.59 -4.01
N TYR A 682 21.74 23.47 -3.91
CA TYR A 682 20.88 24.51 -3.36
C TYR A 682 21.00 24.57 -1.84
N SER A 683 21.26 25.76 -1.29
CA SER A 683 21.30 25.95 0.15
C SER A 683 19.90 25.93 0.77
N GLN A 684 19.60 24.87 1.52
CA GLN A 684 18.37 24.70 2.31
C GLN A 684 17.07 24.90 1.49
N ILE A 685 17.05 24.41 0.24
CA ILE A 685 15.96 24.69 -0.71
C ILE A 685 14.56 24.32 -0.15
N GLU A 686 14.44 23.21 0.56
CA GLU A 686 13.16 22.75 1.11
C GLU A 686 12.61 23.72 2.16
N LEU A 687 13.46 24.27 3.04
CA LEU A 687 13.03 25.27 4.03
C LEU A 687 12.75 26.63 3.37
N ARG A 688 13.46 26.99 2.30
CA ARG A 688 13.18 28.21 1.53
C ARG A 688 11.83 28.13 0.83
N VAL A 689 11.54 26.97 0.22
CA VAL A 689 10.22 26.70 -0.40
C VAL A 689 9.12 26.72 0.67
N LEU A 690 9.36 26.10 1.83
CA LEU A 690 8.41 26.11 2.94
C LEU A 690 8.14 27.56 3.42
N ALA A 691 9.19 28.37 3.62
CA ALA A 691 9.04 29.75 4.00
C ALA A 691 8.24 30.56 2.96
N HIS A 692 8.51 30.31 1.65
CA HIS A 692 7.79 30.95 0.56
C HIS A 692 6.30 30.55 0.52
N ILE A 693 5.98 29.28 0.69
CA ILE A 693 4.58 28.80 0.64
C ILE A 693 3.80 29.19 1.89
N SER A 694 4.40 29.04 3.08
CA SER A 694 3.76 29.38 4.35
C SER A 694 3.63 30.87 4.60
N GLN A 695 4.49 31.70 4.00
CA GLN A 695 4.66 33.12 4.28
C GLN A 695 4.92 33.41 5.76
N ASP A 696 5.52 32.44 6.48
CA ASP A 696 5.88 32.61 7.88
C ASP A 696 6.92 33.75 8.01
N GLU A 697 6.56 34.82 8.73
CA GLU A 697 7.37 36.04 8.84
C GLU A 697 8.76 35.76 9.41
N ASN A 698 8.86 34.85 10.41
CA ASN A 698 10.13 34.51 11.04
C ASN A 698 11.06 33.74 10.11
N MET A 699 10.51 32.78 9.35
CA MET A 699 11.29 32.02 8.37
C MET A 699 11.73 32.92 7.20
N VAL A 700 10.82 33.74 6.66
CA VAL A 700 11.14 34.67 5.57
C VAL A 700 12.22 35.67 6.02
N HIS A 701 12.06 36.26 7.22
CA HIS A 701 13.03 37.20 7.80
C HIS A 701 14.41 36.52 7.98
N ALA A 702 14.45 35.29 8.50
CA ALA A 702 15.69 34.58 8.70
C ALA A 702 16.45 34.34 7.37
N PHE A 703 15.73 33.97 6.32
CA PHE A 703 16.36 33.77 5.00
C PHE A 703 16.78 35.08 4.31
N LEU A 704 16.03 36.17 4.44
CA LEU A 704 16.37 37.43 3.90
C LEU A 704 17.59 38.06 4.59
N ASN A 705 17.82 37.77 5.87
CA ASN A 705 18.99 38.23 6.63
C ASN A 705 20.15 37.22 6.65
N GLU A 706 20.09 36.16 5.83
CA GLU A 706 21.11 35.11 5.76
C GLU A 706 21.38 34.41 7.09
N GLU A 707 20.39 34.35 7.97
CA GLU A 707 20.48 33.68 9.27
C GLU A 707 20.47 32.15 9.12
N ASP A 708 21.30 31.47 9.89
CA ASP A 708 21.36 30.00 9.88
C ASP A 708 20.30 29.43 10.83
N ILE A 709 19.13 29.07 10.29
CA ILE A 709 18.01 28.49 11.05
C ILE A 709 18.44 27.25 11.85
N HIS A 710 19.32 26.40 11.30
CA HIS A 710 19.79 25.21 12.00
C HIS A 710 20.74 25.56 13.16
N LYS A 711 21.55 26.57 12.98
CA LYS A 711 22.45 27.06 14.01
C LYS A 711 21.68 27.74 15.15
N GLN A 712 20.66 28.51 14.81
CA GLN A 712 19.72 29.08 15.78
C GLN A 712 18.95 28.03 16.58
N ALA A 713 18.48 26.98 15.89
CA ALA A 713 17.81 25.85 16.54
C ALA A 713 18.75 25.11 17.51
N ALA A 714 20.00 24.81 17.09
CA ALA A 714 21.00 24.19 17.96
C ALA A 714 21.31 25.04 19.20
N SER A 715 21.52 26.35 19.03
CA SER A 715 21.76 27.30 20.11
C SER A 715 20.63 27.26 21.18
N LYS A 716 19.38 27.25 20.74
CA LYS A 716 18.23 27.18 21.64
C LYS A 716 18.10 25.85 22.36
N VAL A 717 18.24 24.73 21.63
CA VAL A 717 18.11 23.39 22.22
C VAL A 717 19.18 23.12 23.26
N LEU A 718 20.40 23.51 22.95
CA LEU A 718 21.56 23.26 23.82
C LEU A 718 21.76 24.36 24.87
N ASN A 719 20.97 25.44 24.76
CA ASN A 719 21.05 26.63 25.61
C ASN A 719 22.47 27.20 25.66
N ILE A 720 23.11 27.32 24.48
CA ILE A 720 24.46 27.89 24.29
C ILE A 720 24.38 29.08 23.32
N PRO A 721 25.32 30.03 23.41
CA PRO A 721 25.43 31.11 22.44
C PRO A 721 25.56 30.58 21.01
N ILE A 722 24.99 31.30 20.03
CA ILE A 722 24.95 30.87 18.63
C ILE A 722 26.38 30.73 18.04
N GLU A 723 27.31 31.55 18.54
CA GLU A 723 28.72 31.54 18.13
C GLU A 723 29.45 30.27 18.59
N GLU A 724 29.02 29.63 19.67
CA GLU A 724 29.59 28.42 20.25
C GLU A 724 29.05 27.13 19.64
N VAL A 725 28.03 27.22 18.77
CA VAL A 725 27.44 26.04 18.12
C VAL A 725 28.45 25.41 17.16
N THR A 726 28.84 24.16 17.44
CA THR A 726 29.75 23.39 16.58
C THR A 726 29.08 22.92 15.29
N LYS A 727 29.90 22.47 14.33
CA LYS A 727 29.39 21.93 13.05
C LYS A 727 28.56 20.66 13.26
N GLU A 728 28.95 19.80 14.22
CA GLU A 728 28.25 18.58 14.59
C GLU A 728 26.87 18.89 15.22
N GLN A 729 26.83 19.86 16.14
CA GLN A 729 25.61 20.31 16.79
C GLN A 729 24.64 20.94 15.78
N ARG A 730 25.16 21.75 14.85
CA ARG A 730 24.39 22.31 13.74
C ARG A 730 23.82 21.18 12.84
N SER A 731 24.63 20.16 12.53
CA SER A 731 24.20 19.02 11.71
C SER A 731 23.11 18.19 12.41
N SER A 732 23.21 18.00 13.72
CA SER A 732 22.17 17.37 14.52
C SER A 732 20.88 18.18 14.50
N ALA A 733 20.95 19.49 14.72
CA ALA A 733 19.81 20.39 14.64
C ALA A 733 19.18 20.43 13.24
N LYS A 734 19.98 20.31 12.18
CA LYS A 734 19.47 20.17 10.80
C LYS A 734 18.55 18.94 10.68
N ALA A 735 18.98 17.79 11.17
CA ALA A 735 18.20 16.55 11.14
C ALA A 735 16.90 16.68 11.93
N VAL A 736 16.93 17.37 13.06
CA VAL A 736 15.76 17.65 13.92
C VAL A 736 14.77 18.58 13.24
N ASN A 737 15.24 19.69 12.69
CA ASN A 737 14.37 20.66 12.00
C ASN A 737 13.65 20.01 10.81
N PHE A 738 14.35 19.22 10.02
CA PHE A 738 13.71 18.43 8.97
C PHE A 738 12.76 17.38 9.54
N GLY A 739 13.14 16.70 10.63
CA GLY A 739 12.25 15.77 11.32
C GLY A 739 10.93 16.40 11.71
N ILE A 740 10.95 17.62 12.29
CA ILE A 740 9.73 18.34 12.69
C ILE A 740 8.88 18.71 11.47
N VAL A 741 9.49 19.26 10.43
CA VAL A 741 8.80 19.61 9.17
C VAL A 741 8.14 18.38 8.53
N TYR A 742 8.77 17.20 8.64
CA TYR A 742 8.23 15.93 8.14
C TYR A 742 7.36 15.18 9.16
N GLY A 743 6.99 15.80 10.29
CA GLY A 743 6.04 15.24 11.25
C GLY A 743 6.61 14.21 12.21
N ILE A 744 7.88 14.35 12.63
CA ILE A 744 8.47 13.47 13.66
C ILE A 744 7.64 13.51 14.95
N SER A 745 7.39 12.33 15.55
CA SER A 745 6.74 12.27 16.85
C SER A 745 7.67 12.68 18.00
N ASP A 746 7.09 13.09 19.13
CA ASP A 746 7.83 13.36 20.36
C ASP A 746 8.71 12.18 20.81
N PHE A 747 8.23 10.94 20.57
CA PHE A 747 9.00 9.72 20.82
C PHE A 747 10.19 9.60 19.85
N GLY A 748 9.97 9.78 18.55
CA GLY A 748 11.04 9.71 17.56
C GLY A 748 12.14 10.75 17.82
N LEU A 749 11.72 11.98 18.16
CA LEU A 749 12.66 13.04 18.49
C LEU A 749 13.44 12.77 19.79
N SER A 750 12.78 12.22 20.81
CA SER A 750 13.43 11.85 22.07
C SER A 750 14.52 10.80 21.90
N GLU A 751 14.26 9.77 21.09
CA GLU A 751 15.27 8.72 20.76
C GLU A 751 16.44 9.30 19.95
N GLN A 752 16.15 10.19 18.99
CA GLN A 752 17.17 10.79 18.11
C GLN A 752 18.14 11.71 18.87
N LEU A 753 17.61 12.47 19.84
CA LEU A 753 18.41 13.42 20.61
C LEU A 753 18.92 12.88 21.95
N GLY A 754 18.46 11.70 22.37
CA GLY A 754 18.77 11.17 23.71
C GLY A 754 18.20 11.96 24.87
N ILE A 755 17.07 12.68 24.67
CA ILE A 755 16.38 13.49 25.66
C ILE A 755 15.09 12.82 26.11
N SER A 756 14.46 13.34 27.19
CA SER A 756 13.16 12.83 27.60
C SER A 756 12.04 13.18 26.60
N LYS A 757 11.01 12.33 26.56
CA LYS A 757 9.84 12.55 25.70
C LYS A 757 9.16 13.91 25.98
N LYS A 758 9.18 14.37 27.23
CA LYS A 758 8.63 15.67 27.63
C LYS A 758 9.44 16.83 27.03
N GLU A 759 10.77 16.74 27.08
CA GLU A 759 11.66 17.74 26.47
C GLU A 759 11.51 17.75 24.96
N ALA A 760 11.43 16.58 24.32
CA ALA A 760 11.19 16.47 22.87
C ALA A 760 9.86 17.12 22.47
N LYS A 761 8.79 16.88 23.24
CA LYS A 761 7.47 17.52 23.01
C LYS A 761 7.55 19.03 23.14
N ASN A 762 8.15 19.54 24.22
CA ASN A 762 8.34 20.98 24.41
C ASN A 762 9.14 21.62 23.27
N TYR A 763 10.15 20.89 22.76
CA TYR A 763 10.95 21.39 21.65
C TYR A 763 10.12 21.52 20.34
N ILE A 764 9.30 20.50 20.03
CA ILE A 764 8.39 20.55 18.86
C ILE A 764 7.40 21.71 19.01
N GLU A 765 6.79 21.88 20.20
CA GLU A 765 5.85 22.96 20.48
C GLU A 765 6.49 24.35 20.32
N GLN A 766 7.68 24.56 20.87
CA GLN A 766 8.42 25.83 20.73
C GLN A 766 8.85 26.11 19.29
N TYR A 767 9.21 25.06 18.53
CA TYR A 767 9.55 25.21 17.11
C TYR A 767 8.32 25.64 16.29
N LEU A 768 7.18 24.99 16.51
CA LEU A 768 5.92 25.32 15.82
C LEU A 768 5.35 26.67 16.25
N GLU A 769 5.55 27.08 17.51
CA GLU A 769 5.16 28.41 17.98
C GLU A 769 6.01 29.51 17.36
N LYS A 770 7.30 29.26 17.14
CA LYS A 770 8.19 30.21 16.52
C LYS A 770 8.00 30.34 15.01
N TYR A 771 7.74 29.20 14.35
CA TYR A 771 7.61 29.08 12.90
C TYR A 771 6.25 28.50 12.50
#